data_76d066752b43b51e8c103a497a93d688
#
_entry.id   76d066752b43b51e8c103a497a93d688
#
_cell.length_a   1.000
_cell.length_b   1.000
_cell.length_c   1.000
_cell.angle_alpha   90.00
_cell.angle_beta   90.00
_cell.angle_gamma   90.00
#
_symmetry.space_group_name_H-M   'P 1'
#
loop_
_entity.id
_entity.type
_entity.pdbx_description
1 polymer ?
#
loop_
_entity_poly.entity_id
_entity_poly.type
_entity_poly.pdbx_seq_one_letter_code
_entity_poly.pdbx_strand_id
1 'polypeptide(L)'
;MRWETQKLHDDVAGPALLPMAGLVRSVQTPEFDGVTFHEVAAKTALNKVPSQSNMPFRWTINPMRGCLHQCRYCLSPDTLIMMADGRQRRLDEIRVGDKIIGTHLSGRYRYYTETEVNVVWRTRKPAYRVTLEDGTELIASGNHRFLTERGWKHVAPPAPGEGQRPYLTTNNSLMGFGLGCATEKYQYPAPSAQYRRGYLTGMIRGDGMLIDRTYDRKSNGKPYRVTIFRLALTDSDALTRTQEYLTQENVHTSLKPFVTGRASRKPMNMIVTSTRDNYARILQLISWPTSVADEWEAGFLAGIFDAEGSFSGSALRVSNSDEEILQHTEAALKSLDIPHIREPANDKGVASVRVTGGATSYRRFFHLVNPAISRKLKMAGRAVKTFSNLKVSSVEALGQEQSLVDITTGTGDFIANGVISHNCFARKTHEYLDLDAGKDFDSQIVVKTNVADVLRAELAKPSWGHEHVALGTNTDPYQRAEGRYRLMPGIIQALADSGTPFSILTKGPLLKRDLPLLKEAAKKVPVSVAVSLAIMDTELQQMVEPGTPDSRARLSLIKAITDAGLECNVLAMPILPWLTDSATHLDSLHGALAEAGASWVSTGALHLRPGAREWFMQWLQAEFPKLVPKYRRLYRGKNGQFTTYASAEYKKWLGQQAAQARRRHGFIKREDFTWRGRTSPEQADAPNEAVHQPTLEAFATPAQPALF
;
A
#
# COMPACT_ATOMS: atom_id res chain seq x y z
N MET A 1 4.18 -25.43 -11.32
CA MET A 1 5.32 -26.31 -11.56
C MET A 1 5.42 -26.74 -13.02
N ARG A 2 5.57 -25.82 -13.98
CA ARG A 2 5.74 -26.13 -15.42
C ARG A 2 7.12 -25.72 -15.99
N TRP A 3 8.09 -25.42 -15.10
CA TRP A 3 9.34 -24.76 -15.50
C TRP A 3 10.61 -25.47 -14.96
N GLU A 4 10.51 -26.67 -14.36
CA GLU A 4 11.56 -27.29 -13.55
C GLU A 4 12.68 -28.02 -14.31
N THR A 5 12.77 -28.00 -15.64
CA THR A 5 13.69 -28.89 -16.38
C THR A 5 14.63 -28.24 -17.40
N GLN A 6 14.95 -26.93 -17.28
CA GLN A 6 15.97 -26.32 -18.17
C GLN A 6 17.16 -25.79 -17.38
N LYS A 7 18.34 -26.38 -17.63
CA LYS A 7 19.64 -25.89 -17.14
C LYS A 7 20.14 -24.77 -18.06
N LEU A 8 20.66 -23.71 -17.45
CA LEU A 8 21.36 -22.59 -18.07
C LEU A 8 22.77 -23.06 -18.49
N HIS A 9 23.21 -22.69 -19.69
CA HIS A 9 24.63 -22.67 -20.02
C HIS A 9 25.25 -21.40 -19.49
N ASP A 10 26.32 -21.54 -18.70
CA ASP A 10 27.14 -20.46 -18.17
C ASP A 10 27.87 -19.78 -19.34
N ASP A 11 27.50 -18.52 -19.63
CA ASP A 11 28.45 -17.49 -20.04
C ASP A 11 27.73 -16.14 -20.13
N VAL A 12 28.29 -15.19 -19.39
CA VAL A 12 28.01 -13.78 -19.19
C VAL A 12 27.24 -13.48 -17.89
N ALA A 13 28.04 -13.24 -16.87
CA ALA A 13 27.60 -12.95 -15.52
C ALA A 13 27.11 -11.50 -15.35
N GLY A 14 25.81 -11.39 -15.08
CA GLY A 14 25.29 -10.43 -14.10
C GLY A 14 24.60 -11.27 -13.03
N PRO A 15 24.52 -10.89 -11.75
CA PRO A 15 23.91 -11.71 -10.74
C PRO A 15 22.42 -11.92 -11.06
N ALA A 16 22.09 -13.09 -11.61
CA ALA A 16 20.73 -13.55 -11.78
C ALA A 16 20.15 -13.84 -10.39
N LEU A 17 19.28 -12.97 -9.91
CA LEU A 17 18.70 -13.04 -8.57
C LEU A 17 17.71 -14.20 -8.38
N LEU A 18 17.28 -14.90 -9.46
CA LEU A 18 16.38 -16.06 -9.37
C LEU A 18 16.56 -17.01 -10.57
N PRO A 19 16.47 -18.33 -10.40
CA PRO A 19 16.44 -19.29 -11.50
C PRO A 19 15.08 -19.24 -12.22
N MET A 20 14.93 -18.32 -13.17
CA MET A 20 13.75 -18.24 -14.02
C MET A 20 13.85 -19.32 -15.11
N ALA A 21 13.01 -20.33 -15.06
CA ALA A 21 13.05 -21.41 -16.06
C ALA A 21 12.78 -20.90 -17.48
N GLY A 22 13.71 -21.16 -18.40
CA GLY A 22 13.63 -20.69 -19.77
C GLY A 22 14.15 -19.26 -19.99
N LEU A 23 14.80 -18.64 -19.00
CA LEU A 23 15.46 -17.34 -19.19
C LEU A 23 16.56 -17.46 -20.25
N VAL A 24 16.47 -16.64 -21.28
CA VAL A 24 17.47 -16.53 -22.36
C VAL A 24 18.48 -15.44 -22.00
N ARG A 25 17.96 -14.27 -21.64
CA ARG A 25 18.79 -13.14 -21.16
C ARG A 25 17.92 -12.09 -20.46
N SER A 26 18.56 -11.21 -19.70
CA SER A 26 17.95 -10.03 -19.14
C SER A 26 18.51 -8.78 -19.83
N VAL A 27 17.63 -7.86 -20.27
CA VAL A 27 18.01 -6.68 -21.04
C VAL A 27 17.47 -5.43 -20.36
N GLN A 28 18.34 -4.44 -20.21
CA GLN A 28 17.97 -3.08 -19.81
C GLN A 28 18.28 -2.14 -20.98
N THR A 29 17.44 -1.14 -21.22
CA THR A 29 17.65 -0.20 -22.33
C THR A 29 17.36 1.23 -21.87
N PRO A 30 18.04 2.24 -22.45
CA PRO A 30 17.83 3.64 -22.08
C PRO A 30 16.40 4.13 -22.28
N GLU A 31 15.67 3.58 -23.27
CA GLU A 31 14.29 3.94 -23.57
C GLU A 31 13.28 3.48 -22.48
N PHE A 32 13.70 2.51 -21.66
CA PHE A 32 12.93 1.92 -20.58
C PHE A 32 13.77 1.93 -19.29
N ASP A 33 14.27 3.10 -18.92
CA ASP A 33 15.11 3.25 -17.75
C ASP A 33 14.47 2.67 -16.48
N GLY A 34 15.25 1.89 -15.72
CA GLY A 34 14.79 1.18 -14.52
C GLY A 34 13.90 -0.04 -14.78
N VAL A 35 13.73 -0.46 -16.05
CA VAL A 35 13.01 -1.70 -16.41
C VAL A 35 13.99 -2.74 -16.92
N THR A 36 13.90 -3.95 -16.38
CA THR A 36 14.61 -5.13 -16.89
C THR A 36 13.62 -6.01 -17.64
N PHE A 37 13.92 -6.31 -18.88
CA PHE A 37 13.18 -7.28 -19.66
C PHE A 37 13.85 -8.64 -19.51
N HIS A 38 13.12 -9.62 -19.00
CA HIS A 38 13.53 -11.02 -18.97
C HIS A 38 13.01 -11.71 -20.22
N GLU A 39 13.86 -11.87 -21.19
CA GLU A 39 13.54 -12.61 -22.41
C GLU A 39 13.55 -14.10 -22.08
N VAL A 40 12.42 -14.76 -22.27
CA VAL A 40 12.26 -16.18 -21.94
C VAL A 40 11.84 -16.99 -23.17
N ALA A 41 12.39 -18.20 -23.29
CA ALA A 41 11.90 -19.21 -24.21
C ALA A 41 10.69 -19.91 -23.59
N ALA A 42 9.49 -19.54 -24.04
CA ALA A 42 8.27 -20.15 -23.56
C ALA A 42 8.10 -21.57 -24.09
N LYS A 43 7.56 -22.49 -23.27
CA LYS A 43 7.17 -23.84 -23.68
C LYS A 43 5.76 -23.91 -24.25
N THR A 44 4.91 -22.95 -23.86
CA THR A 44 3.51 -22.86 -24.28
C THR A 44 3.12 -21.41 -24.54
N ALA A 45 2.37 -21.19 -25.62
CA ALA A 45 1.79 -19.88 -25.96
C ALA A 45 0.31 -19.83 -25.55
N LEU A 46 -0.44 -20.91 -25.83
CA LEU A 46 -1.85 -21.05 -25.51
C LEU A 46 -2.06 -21.34 -24.02
N ASN A 47 -2.93 -20.57 -23.37
CA ASN A 47 -3.34 -20.81 -21.99
C ASN A 47 -4.82 -21.17 -21.96
N LYS A 48 -5.15 -22.36 -21.43
CA LYS A 48 -6.54 -22.79 -21.29
C LYS A 48 -7.19 -22.10 -20.08
N VAL A 49 -8.33 -21.48 -20.30
CA VAL A 49 -9.16 -20.90 -19.23
C VAL A 49 -9.88 -22.06 -18.52
N PRO A 50 -9.90 -22.06 -17.16
CA PRO A 50 -10.61 -23.11 -16.43
C PRO A 50 -12.08 -23.22 -16.84
N SER A 51 -12.60 -24.44 -16.94
CA SER A 51 -13.98 -24.70 -17.36
C SER A 51 -15.06 -24.07 -16.45
N GLN A 52 -14.70 -23.84 -15.19
CA GLN A 52 -15.54 -23.15 -14.20
C GLN A 52 -15.62 -21.62 -14.40
N SER A 53 -14.82 -21.07 -15.31
CA SER A 53 -14.85 -19.65 -15.64
C SER A 53 -15.99 -19.33 -16.60
N ASN A 54 -16.82 -18.36 -16.26
CA ASN A 54 -17.91 -17.86 -17.13
C ASN A 54 -17.43 -16.94 -18.27
N MET A 55 -16.15 -17.02 -18.63
CA MET A 55 -15.61 -16.22 -19.73
C MET A 55 -16.09 -16.78 -21.08
N PRO A 56 -16.40 -15.91 -22.05
CA PRO A 56 -16.92 -16.33 -23.36
C PRO A 56 -15.86 -16.97 -24.27
N PHE A 57 -14.65 -17.20 -23.77
CA PHE A 57 -13.53 -17.81 -24.48
C PHE A 57 -12.85 -18.85 -23.60
N ARG A 58 -12.24 -19.84 -24.24
CA ARG A 58 -11.54 -20.93 -23.55
C ARG A 58 -10.03 -20.83 -23.64
N TRP A 59 -9.49 -20.04 -24.53
CA TRP A 59 -8.06 -19.92 -24.78
C TRP A 59 -7.61 -18.46 -24.77
N THR A 60 -6.42 -18.22 -24.22
CA THR A 60 -5.79 -16.90 -24.19
C THR A 60 -4.31 -16.99 -24.51
N ILE A 61 -3.75 -15.90 -25.05
CA ILE A 61 -2.31 -15.71 -25.23
C ILE A 61 -1.89 -14.49 -24.44
N ASN A 62 -0.84 -14.66 -23.60
CA ASN A 62 -0.20 -13.58 -22.87
C ASN A 62 1.28 -13.51 -23.31
N PRO A 63 1.63 -12.66 -24.30
CA PRO A 63 2.99 -12.58 -24.82
C PRO A 63 3.99 -12.00 -23.82
N MET A 64 3.50 -11.18 -22.89
CA MET A 64 4.30 -10.54 -21.85
C MET A 64 3.61 -10.66 -20.49
N ARG A 65 4.40 -10.58 -19.41
CA ARG A 65 3.90 -10.46 -18.04
C ARG A 65 4.59 -9.29 -17.36
N GLY A 66 3.84 -8.55 -16.54
CA GLY A 66 4.26 -7.28 -15.96
C GLY A 66 3.62 -6.10 -16.67
N CYS A 67 3.63 -4.94 -16.06
CA CYS A 67 2.95 -3.75 -16.55
C CYS A 67 3.91 -2.55 -16.51
N LEU A 68 4.10 -1.89 -17.66
CA LEU A 68 4.97 -0.71 -17.77
C LEU A 68 4.33 0.60 -17.29
N HIS A 69 3.14 0.56 -16.70
CA HIS A 69 2.52 1.72 -16.06
C HIS A 69 3.19 1.98 -14.70
N GLN A 70 4.31 2.67 -14.72
CA GLN A 70 5.20 2.91 -13.58
C GLN A 70 4.58 3.84 -12.54
N CYS A 71 3.80 3.30 -11.60
CA CYS A 71 3.36 4.01 -10.39
C CYS A 71 4.41 3.86 -9.28
N ARG A 72 5.46 4.70 -9.25
CA ARG A 72 6.55 4.62 -8.27
C ARG A 72 6.58 5.88 -7.44
N TYR A 73 6.28 5.76 -6.16
CA TYR A 73 6.36 6.81 -5.15
C TYR A 73 7.52 6.48 -4.21
N CYS A 74 8.64 7.20 -4.25
CA CYS A 74 9.85 6.81 -3.53
C CYS A 74 10.37 7.97 -2.69
N LEU A 75 10.92 7.63 -1.50
CA LEU A 75 11.52 8.55 -0.53
C LEU A 75 12.97 8.19 -0.26
N SER A 76 13.72 9.13 0.34
CA SER A 76 15.09 8.89 0.79
C SER A 76 15.16 7.78 1.85
N PRO A 77 16.23 6.94 1.85
CA PRO A 77 16.41 5.84 2.80
C PRO A 77 16.41 6.27 4.27
N ASP A 78 16.86 7.46 4.57
CA ASP A 78 16.93 8.04 5.92
C ASP A 78 15.61 8.65 6.41
N THR A 79 14.58 8.67 5.58
CA THR A 79 13.24 9.14 5.96
C THR A 79 12.72 8.37 7.18
N LEU A 80 12.26 9.09 8.21
CA LEU A 80 11.76 8.48 9.44
C LEU A 80 10.29 8.07 9.31
N ILE A 81 10.03 6.79 9.52
CA ILE A 81 8.71 6.18 9.43
C ILE A 81 8.13 6.00 10.83
N MET A 82 6.89 6.43 11.03
CA MET A 82 6.17 6.26 12.29
C MET A 82 5.74 4.81 12.45
N MET A 83 6.30 4.12 13.44
CA MET A 83 5.93 2.76 13.82
C MET A 83 4.62 2.74 14.63
N ALA A 84 3.95 1.59 14.64
CA ALA A 84 2.68 1.42 15.39
C ALA A 84 2.85 1.58 16.91
N ASP A 85 4.06 1.34 17.43
CA ASP A 85 4.44 1.53 18.81
C ASP A 85 4.81 2.99 19.16
N GLY A 86 4.60 3.95 18.25
CA GLY A 86 4.86 5.38 18.45
C GLY A 86 6.31 5.81 18.25
N ARG A 87 7.22 4.88 18.02
CA ARG A 87 8.63 5.14 17.69
C ARG A 87 8.79 5.51 16.24
N GLN A 88 10.00 5.95 15.86
CA GLN A 88 10.36 6.19 14.48
C GLN A 88 11.54 5.30 14.09
N ARG A 89 11.52 4.82 12.87
CA ARG A 89 12.58 4.01 12.28
C ARG A 89 12.89 4.52 10.88
N ARG A 90 14.16 4.42 10.48
CA ARG A 90 14.56 4.79 9.11
C ARG A 90 13.87 3.89 8.08
N LEU A 91 13.53 4.46 6.93
CA LEU A 91 12.84 3.74 5.85
C LEU A 91 13.68 2.57 5.30
N ASP A 92 15.02 2.69 5.29
CA ASP A 92 15.91 1.62 4.84
C ASP A 92 16.04 0.45 5.84
N GLU A 93 15.58 0.62 7.07
CA GLU A 93 15.51 -0.41 8.10
C GLU A 93 14.15 -1.10 8.19
N ILE A 94 13.14 -0.56 7.49
CA ILE A 94 11.77 -1.11 7.46
C ILE A 94 11.77 -2.43 6.70
N ARG A 95 11.01 -3.40 7.24
CA ARG A 95 10.88 -4.75 6.68
C ARG A 95 9.41 -5.12 6.48
N VAL A 96 9.17 -6.09 5.61
CA VAL A 96 7.85 -6.71 5.43
C VAL A 96 7.40 -7.31 6.75
N GLY A 97 6.13 -7.07 7.11
CA GLY A 97 5.54 -7.48 8.39
C GLY A 97 5.66 -6.43 9.50
N ASP A 98 6.48 -5.37 9.32
CA ASP A 98 6.55 -4.28 10.30
C ASP A 98 5.19 -3.57 10.41
N LYS A 99 4.80 -3.27 11.64
CA LYS A 99 3.59 -2.51 11.94
C LYS A 99 3.92 -1.03 12.04
N ILE A 100 3.31 -0.25 11.19
CA ILE A 100 3.53 1.20 11.08
C ILE A 100 2.21 1.96 11.19
N ILE A 101 2.28 3.28 11.23
CA ILE A 101 1.10 4.15 11.21
C ILE A 101 0.84 4.64 9.79
N GLY A 102 -0.35 4.33 9.30
CA GLY A 102 -0.98 4.96 8.16
C GLY A 102 -2.20 5.77 8.59
N THR A 103 -3.09 6.08 7.65
CA THR A 103 -4.31 6.83 7.98
C THR A 103 -5.56 6.22 7.35
N HIS A 104 -6.71 6.50 7.96
CA HIS A 104 -8.01 6.21 7.36
C HIS A 104 -8.97 7.38 7.56
N LEU A 105 -9.91 7.56 6.65
CA LEU A 105 -10.96 8.55 6.75
C LEU A 105 -12.20 7.93 7.40
N SER A 106 -12.72 8.61 8.43
CA SER A 106 -14.01 8.28 9.05
C SER A 106 -14.87 9.54 9.10
N GLY A 107 -15.93 9.57 8.29
CA GLY A 107 -16.73 10.77 8.09
C GLY A 107 -15.94 11.90 7.44
N ARG A 108 -15.83 13.06 8.11
CA ARG A 108 -15.08 14.24 7.64
C ARG A 108 -13.64 14.29 8.17
N TYR A 109 -13.26 13.39 9.06
CA TYR A 109 -11.99 13.42 9.75
C TYR A 109 -11.12 12.24 9.34
N ARG A 110 -9.83 12.50 9.19
CA ARG A 110 -8.80 11.48 8.97
C ARG A 110 -8.23 11.10 10.33
N TYR A 111 -7.99 9.81 10.53
CA TYR A 111 -7.46 9.25 11.77
C TYR A 111 -6.20 8.43 11.49
N TYR A 112 -5.25 8.48 12.40
CA TYR A 112 -4.12 7.56 12.39
C TYR A 112 -4.59 6.14 12.67
N THR A 113 -4.05 5.17 11.94
CA THR A 113 -4.40 3.76 12.10
C THR A 113 -3.18 2.88 11.94
N GLU A 114 -3.15 1.76 12.65
CA GLU A 114 -2.11 0.75 12.47
C GLU A 114 -2.29 0.07 11.12
N THR A 115 -1.20 -0.11 10.39
CA THR A 115 -1.13 -0.81 9.12
C THR A 115 0.16 -1.61 9.05
N GLU A 116 0.18 -2.65 8.22
CA GLU A 116 1.33 -3.52 8.04
C GLU A 116 2.05 -3.20 6.74
N VAL A 117 3.37 -3.29 6.74
CA VAL A 117 4.21 -3.18 5.56
C VAL A 117 4.15 -4.49 4.79
N ASN A 118 3.59 -4.45 3.59
CA ASN A 118 3.43 -5.62 2.73
C ASN A 118 4.65 -5.84 1.84
N VAL A 119 5.29 -4.77 1.38
CA VAL A 119 6.43 -4.81 0.46
C VAL A 119 7.38 -3.66 0.74
N VAL A 120 8.68 -3.87 0.51
CA VAL A 120 9.76 -2.86 0.57
C VAL A 120 10.62 -3.01 -0.68
N TRP A 121 10.95 -1.91 -1.38
CA TRP A 121 11.85 -1.96 -2.53
C TRP A 121 12.72 -0.70 -2.65
N ARG A 122 13.81 -0.80 -3.40
CA ARG A 122 14.75 0.27 -3.65
C ARG A 122 14.83 0.58 -5.15
N THR A 123 15.07 1.85 -5.48
CA THR A 123 15.24 2.32 -6.86
C THR A 123 16.19 3.50 -6.90
N ARG A 124 16.66 3.87 -8.10
CA ARG A 124 17.38 5.13 -8.32
C ARG A 124 16.55 6.03 -9.22
N LYS A 125 16.41 7.30 -8.84
CA LYS A 125 15.63 8.29 -9.58
C LYS A 125 16.13 9.71 -9.30
N PRO A 126 15.87 10.67 -10.21
CA PRO A 126 15.98 12.08 -9.90
C PRO A 126 15.15 12.42 -8.66
N ALA A 127 15.78 13.06 -7.70
CA ALA A 127 15.21 13.39 -6.42
C ALA A 127 14.99 14.90 -6.26
N TYR A 128 14.04 15.23 -5.42
CA TYR A 128 13.67 16.60 -5.08
C TYR A 128 13.69 16.73 -3.56
N ARG A 129 14.15 17.88 -3.06
CA ARG A 129 14.02 18.27 -1.66
C ARG A 129 12.78 19.14 -1.51
N VAL A 130 11.89 18.73 -0.63
CA VAL A 130 10.75 19.52 -0.17
C VAL A 130 11.04 19.98 1.24
N THR A 131 11.12 21.29 1.45
CA THR A 131 11.35 21.92 2.76
C THR A 131 10.06 22.57 3.24
N LEU A 132 9.73 22.38 4.51
CA LEU A 132 8.56 22.97 5.15
C LEU A 132 8.97 24.12 6.07
N GLU A 133 8.04 25.00 6.43
CA GLU A 133 8.28 26.16 7.28
C GLU A 133 8.74 25.79 8.70
N ASP A 134 8.40 24.56 9.19
CA ASP A 134 8.88 24.05 10.48
C ASP A 134 10.31 23.46 10.40
N GLY A 135 10.97 23.52 9.25
CA GLY A 135 12.28 22.94 9.01
C GLY A 135 12.25 21.43 8.66
N THR A 136 11.09 20.82 8.52
CA THR A 136 10.98 19.43 8.04
C THR A 136 11.48 19.33 6.60
N GLU A 137 12.40 18.44 6.33
CA GLU A 137 12.87 18.13 4.99
C GLU A 137 12.39 16.73 4.57
N LEU A 138 12.05 16.61 3.29
CA LEU A 138 11.65 15.36 2.64
C LEU A 138 12.38 15.26 1.31
N ILE A 139 13.13 14.19 1.11
CA ILE A 139 13.75 13.89 -0.18
C ILE A 139 12.91 12.80 -0.85
N ALA A 140 12.36 13.12 -2.02
CA ALA A 140 11.42 12.28 -2.72
C ALA A 140 11.60 12.31 -4.23
N SER A 141 11.13 11.28 -4.93
CA SER A 141 11.04 11.33 -6.40
C SER A 141 9.99 12.34 -6.86
N GLY A 142 10.16 12.93 -8.04
CA GLY A 142 9.25 13.97 -8.55
C GLY A 142 7.80 13.52 -8.72
N ASN A 143 7.56 12.22 -8.91
CA ASN A 143 6.24 11.64 -8.99
C ASN A 143 5.68 11.16 -7.63
N HIS A 144 6.43 11.28 -6.54
CA HIS A 144 5.94 11.01 -5.20
C HIS A 144 4.79 11.95 -4.82
N ARG A 145 3.85 11.50 -3.98
CA ARG A 145 2.70 12.29 -3.55
C ARG A 145 2.65 12.45 -2.04
N PHE A 146 2.42 13.69 -1.61
CA PHE A 146 2.09 14.03 -0.23
C PHE A 146 0.65 14.51 -0.12
N LEU A 147 0.02 14.23 1.01
CA LEU A 147 -1.31 14.75 1.30
C LEU A 147 -1.22 16.22 1.74
N THR A 148 -1.94 17.08 1.06
CA THR A 148 -2.10 18.50 1.40
C THR A 148 -3.53 18.78 1.88
N GLU A 149 -3.77 20.00 2.34
CA GLU A 149 -5.11 20.51 2.67
C GLU A 149 -6.08 20.48 1.48
N ARG A 150 -5.54 20.41 0.25
CA ARG A 150 -6.27 20.36 -1.03
C ARG A 150 -6.21 18.99 -1.72
N GLY A 151 -5.87 17.93 -0.99
CA GLY A 151 -5.75 16.57 -1.52
C GLY A 151 -4.31 16.19 -1.87
N TRP A 152 -4.15 15.08 -2.57
CA TRP A 152 -2.85 14.52 -2.95
C TRP A 152 -2.17 15.32 -4.06
N LYS A 153 -0.92 15.72 -3.86
CA LYS A 153 -0.11 16.44 -4.85
C LYS A 153 1.23 15.77 -5.09
N HIS A 154 1.65 15.74 -6.35
CA HIS A 154 2.98 15.27 -6.74
C HIS A 154 4.05 16.25 -6.29
N VAL A 155 5.26 15.77 -6.06
CA VAL A 155 6.39 16.63 -5.66
C VAL A 155 6.78 17.60 -6.78
N ALA A 156 6.88 17.11 -8.01
CA ALA A 156 7.29 17.92 -9.15
C ALA A 156 6.19 18.04 -10.22
N PRO A 157 6.21 19.10 -11.05
CA PRO A 157 5.35 19.23 -12.21
C PRO A 157 5.57 18.06 -13.18
N PRO A 158 4.65 17.81 -14.12
CA PRO A 158 4.82 16.83 -15.17
C PRO A 158 6.02 17.17 -16.07
N ALA A 159 6.68 16.13 -16.60
CA ALA A 159 7.73 16.32 -17.60
C ALA A 159 7.13 16.87 -18.91
N PRO A 160 7.93 17.54 -19.77
CA PRO A 160 7.47 17.99 -21.07
C PRO A 160 6.86 16.83 -21.87
N GLY A 161 5.61 16.99 -22.35
CA GLY A 161 4.85 15.98 -23.07
C GLY A 161 3.99 15.06 -22.18
N GLU A 162 4.08 15.15 -20.85
CA GLU A 162 3.12 14.54 -19.93
C GLU A 162 1.88 15.45 -19.75
N GLY A 163 0.72 14.83 -19.48
CA GLY A 163 -0.52 15.57 -19.16
C GLY A 163 -0.41 16.38 -17.86
N GLN A 164 -1.27 17.39 -17.69
CA GLN A 164 -1.32 18.18 -16.46
C GLN A 164 -1.62 17.31 -15.25
N ARG A 165 -0.86 17.52 -14.16
CA ARG A 165 -1.09 16.88 -12.85
C ARG A 165 -0.92 17.90 -11.72
N PRO A 166 -1.66 17.78 -10.61
CA PRO A 166 -1.49 18.66 -9.45
C PRO A 166 -0.13 18.39 -8.78
N TYR A 167 0.66 19.44 -8.55
CA TYR A 167 1.97 19.35 -7.90
C TYR A 167 2.13 20.36 -6.77
N LEU A 168 3.13 20.14 -5.92
CA LEU A 168 3.43 20.97 -4.77
C LEU A 168 3.95 22.34 -5.21
N THR A 169 3.45 23.37 -4.52
CA THR A 169 3.92 24.75 -4.59
C THR A 169 4.02 25.30 -3.18
N THR A 170 4.67 26.45 -3.01
CA THR A 170 4.76 27.17 -1.74
C THR A 170 3.40 27.63 -1.17
N ASN A 171 2.32 27.48 -1.93
CA ASN A 171 0.95 27.74 -1.47
C ASN A 171 0.25 26.52 -0.84
N ASN A 172 0.96 25.40 -0.70
CA ASN A 172 0.41 24.18 -0.12
C ASN A 172 0.94 23.94 1.30
N SER A 173 0.07 23.45 2.17
CA SER A 173 0.41 22.93 3.48
C SER A 173 0.24 21.42 3.51
N LEU A 174 1.25 20.69 3.99
CA LEU A 174 1.17 19.23 4.12
C LEU A 174 0.35 18.85 5.36
N MET A 175 -0.29 17.68 5.32
CA MET A 175 -1.03 17.15 6.46
C MET A 175 -0.14 16.23 7.30
N GLY A 176 -0.20 16.43 8.61
CA GLY A 176 0.60 15.66 9.57
C GLY A 176 0.98 16.49 10.77
N PHE A 177 2.10 16.20 11.39
CA PHE A 177 2.65 16.92 12.54
C PHE A 177 4.09 17.40 12.32
N GLY A 178 4.74 17.07 11.21
CA GLY A 178 6.11 17.46 10.86
C GLY A 178 7.20 16.79 11.73
N LEU A 179 8.46 17.08 11.41
CA LEU A 179 9.61 16.70 12.23
C LEU A 179 10.10 17.83 13.15
N GLY A 180 9.95 19.07 12.71
CA GLY A 180 10.64 20.23 13.31
C GLY A 180 12.13 20.23 13.00
N CYS A 181 12.82 21.28 13.42
CA CYS A 181 14.24 21.47 13.12
C CYS A 181 15.11 20.66 14.07
N ALA A 182 15.39 19.44 13.92
CA ALA A 182 16.55 18.80 14.54
C ALA A 182 16.56 17.28 14.36
N THR A 183 16.88 16.85 13.15
CA THR A 183 17.14 15.44 12.85
C THR A 183 18.30 14.87 13.69
N GLU A 184 19.28 15.67 14.05
CA GLU A 184 20.43 15.23 14.87
C GLU A 184 20.08 14.85 16.31
N LYS A 185 19.05 15.46 16.90
CA LYS A 185 18.56 15.15 18.25
C LYS A 185 17.59 13.96 18.30
N TYR A 186 17.24 13.36 17.18
CA TYR A 186 16.26 12.27 17.07
C TYR A 186 16.89 10.88 16.99
N GLN A 187 18.10 10.69 17.50
CA GLN A 187 18.63 9.34 17.71
C GLN A 187 17.99 8.73 18.96
N TYR A 188 17.65 7.45 18.89
CA TYR A 188 17.22 6.73 20.09
C TYR A 188 18.33 6.81 21.12
N PRO A 189 18.02 7.11 22.39
CA PRO A 189 19.02 7.07 23.43
C PRO A 189 19.61 5.66 23.48
N ALA A 190 20.92 5.55 23.30
CA ALA A 190 21.61 4.30 23.55
C ALA A 190 21.34 3.91 25.02
N PRO A 191 21.18 2.63 25.36
CA PRO A 191 21.02 2.19 26.74
C PRO A 191 22.34 2.31 27.51
N SER A 192 22.87 3.54 27.57
CA SER A 192 24.09 3.87 28.30
C SER A 192 23.90 3.61 29.82
N ALA A 193 24.98 3.56 30.58
CA ALA A 193 24.88 3.38 32.02
C ALA A 193 24.04 4.50 32.68
N GLN A 194 24.13 5.74 32.18
CA GLN A 194 23.34 6.85 32.67
C GLN A 194 21.85 6.67 32.34
N TYR A 195 21.51 6.29 31.11
CA TYR A 195 20.13 6.00 30.74
C TYR A 195 19.54 4.87 31.60
N ARG A 196 20.27 3.74 31.77
CA ARG A 196 19.80 2.63 32.60
C ARG A 196 19.56 3.06 34.06
N ARG A 197 20.48 3.83 34.64
CA ARG A 197 20.33 4.35 35.99
C ARG A 197 19.12 5.28 36.12
N GLY A 198 18.92 6.19 35.15
CA GLY A 198 17.72 7.04 35.09
C GLY A 198 16.44 6.19 35.00
N TYR A 199 16.40 5.20 34.11
CA TYR A 199 15.24 4.31 33.97
C TYR A 199 14.92 3.57 35.30
N LEU A 200 15.92 2.98 35.92
CA LEU A 200 15.76 2.30 37.22
C LEU A 200 15.28 3.26 38.30
N THR A 201 15.78 4.49 38.33
CA THR A 201 15.34 5.52 39.30
C THR A 201 13.84 5.81 39.10
N GLY A 202 13.39 6.11 37.86
CA GLY A 202 11.99 6.41 37.60
C GLY A 202 11.06 5.23 37.86
N MET A 203 11.43 4.03 37.40
CA MET A 203 10.59 2.83 37.54
C MET A 203 10.48 2.37 39.00
N ILE A 204 11.59 2.34 39.74
CA ILE A 204 11.61 1.80 41.11
C ILE A 204 11.03 2.82 42.11
N ARG A 205 11.24 4.12 41.91
CA ARG A 205 10.61 5.14 42.75
C ARG A 205 9.11 5.27 42.48
N GLY A 206 8.64 4.96 41.25
CA GLY A 206 7.21 4.92 40.91
C GLY A 206 6.52 3.69 41.48
N ASP A 207 6.87 2.49 40.99
CA ASP A 207 6.14 1.23 41.24
C ASP A 207 6.90 0.23 42.15
N GLY A 208 8.15 0.51 42.48
CA GLY A 208 8.98 -0.38 43.29
C GLY A 208 8.62 -0.40 44.78
N MET A 209 8.61 -1.58 45.37
CA MET A 209 8.46 -1.73 46.82
C MET A 209 9.81 -2.06 47.49
N LEU A 210 10.22 -1.22 48.40
CA LEU A 210 11.44 -1.36 49.17
C LEU A 210 11.08 -1.54 50.68
N ILE A 211 11.46 -2.68 51.25
CA ILE A 211 11.24 -2.98 52.67
C ILE A 211 12.58 -3.14 53.34
N ASP A 212 12.74 -2.45 54.44
CA ASP A 212 13.85 -2.60 55.39
C ASP A 212 13.28 -2.54 56.79
N ARG A 213 13.10 -3.71 57.38
CA ARG A 213 12.51 -3.82 58.75
C ARG A 213 13.27 -4.80 59.58
N THR A 214 13.36 -4.47 60.87
CA THR A 214 13.91 -5.36 61.90
C THR A 214 12.75 -5.99 62.67
N TYR A 215 12.82 -7.30 62.84
CA TYR A 215 11.83 -8.09 63.58
C TYR A 215 12.53 -8.83 64.72
N ASP A 216 11.84 -8.96 65.81
CA ASP A 216 12.33 -9.80 66.98
C ASP A 216 11.96 -11.26 66.70
N ARG A 217 12.92 -12.16 66.80
CA ARG A 217 12.66 -13.60 66.67
C ARG A 217 11.93 -14.11 67.90
N LYS A 218 10.77 -14.67 67.74
CA LYS A 218 9.96 -15.31 68.80
C LYS A 218 10.71 -16.42 69.56
N SER A 219 11.72 -17.07 68.89
CA SER A 219 12.41 -18.23 69.48
C SER A 219 13.62 -17.94 70.31
N ASN A 220 14.30 -16.76 70.17
CA ASN A 220 15.55 -16.45 70.86
C ASN A 220 15.76 -14.96 71.12
N GLY A 221 14.77 -14.11 70.91
CA GLY A 221 14.81 -12.66 71.15
C GLY A 221 15.83 -11.85 70.33
N LYS A 222 16.60 -12.47 69.46
CA LYS A 222 17.59 -11.75 68.66
C LYS A 222 16.93 -11.08 67.42
N PRO A 223 17.13 -9.77 67.25
CA PRO A 223 16.58 -9.05 66.11
C PRO A 223 17.18 -9.56 64.81
N TYR A 224 16.34 -9.70 63.79
CA TYR A 224 16.79 -9.98 62.44
C TYR A 224 16.23 -8.93 61.48
N ARG A 225 17.10 -8.42 60.58
CA ARG A 225 16.77 -7.40 59.60
C ARG A 225 16.35 -8.08 58.30
N VAL A 226 15.21 -7.69 57.74
CA VAL A 226 14.67 -8.15 56.48
C VAL A 226 14.73 -7.01 55.45
N THR A 227 15.44 -7.24 54.38
CA THR A 227 15.51 -6.33 53.26
C THR A 227 14.84 -7.01 52.05
N ILE A 228 13.89 -6.36 51.41
CA ILE A 228 13.20 -6.90 50.23
C ILE A 228 13.03 -5.76 49.23
N PHE A 229 13.48 -6.00 48.02
CA PHE A 229 13.03 -5.27 46.86
C PHE A 229 12.06 -6.12 46.04
N ARG A 230 10.96 -5.53 45.61
CA ARG A 230 9.97 -6.15 44.76
C ARG A 230 9.41 -5.11 43.78
N LEU A 231 9.33 -5.49 42.48
CA LEU A 231 8.58 -4.77 41.46
C LEU A 231 7.60 -5.75 40.83
N ALA A 232 6.30 -5.44 40.84
CA ALA A 232 5.24 -6.30 40.31
C ALA A 232 4.41 -5.54 39.26
N LEU A 233 4.41 -6.02 38.03
CA LEU A 233 3.77 -5.36 36.89
C LEU A 233 2.90 -6.33 36.10
N THR A 234 1.86 -5.79 35.46
CA THR A 234 1.07 -6.48 34.42
C THR A 234 1.75 -6.42 33.05
N ASP A 235 2.59 -5.44 32.82
CA ASP A 235 3.28 -5.20 31.57
C ASP A 235 4.66 -5.87 31.59
N SER A 236 4.82 -6.93 30.81
CA SER A 236 6.06 -7.70 30.74
C SER A 236 7.23 -6.89 30.20
N ASP A 237 6.97 -5.95 29.26
CA ASP A 237 8.01 -5.17 28.59
C ASP A 237 8.83 -4.36 29.59
N ALA A 238 8.17 -3.62 30.51
CA ALA A 238 8.83 -2.83 31.53
C ALA A 238 9.50 -3.72 32.61
N LEU A 239 8.86 -4.84 32.97
CA LEU A 239 9.42 -5.78 33.93
C LEU A 239 10.72 -6.42 33.42
N THR A 240 10.72 -6.88 32.16
CA THR A 240 11.90 -7.46 31.49
C THR A 240 13.02 -6.43 31.38
N ARG A 241 12.73 -5.22 30.90
CA ARG A 241 13.73 -4.14 30.78
C ARG A 241 14.35 -3.81 32.18
N THR A 242 13.51 -3.72 33.21
CA THR A 242 13.99 -3.45 34.55
C THR A 242 14.91 -4.55 35.07
N GLN A 243 14.55 -5.83 34.82
CA GLN A 243 15.38 -6.98 35.21
C GLN A 243 16.72 -6.99 34.46
N GLU A 244 16.71 -6.75 33.16
CA GLU A 244 17.92 -6.67 32.34
C GLU A 244 18.85 -5.55 32.81
N TYR A 245 18.32 -4.36 33.09
CA TYR A 245 19.11 -3.22 33.54
C TYR A 245 19.68 -3.46 34.97
N LEU A 246 18.91 -4.06 35.88
CA LEU A 246 19.41 -4.47 37.19
C LEU A 246 20.54 -5.49 37.07
N THR A 247 20.40 -6.47 36.17
CA THR A 247 21.43 -7.48 35.90
C THR A 247 22.73 -6.85 35.37
N GLN A 248 22.62 -5.88 34.44
CA GLN A 248 23.78 -5.13 33.93
C GLN A 248 24.46 -4.26 35.00
N GLU A 249 23.74 -3.88 36.04
CA GLU A 249 24.25 -3.16 37.20
C GLU A 249 24.65 -4.11 38.37
N ASN A 250 24.85 -5.41 38.10
CA ASN A 250 25.23 -6.46 39.03
C ASN A 250 24.20 -6.70 40.15
N VAL A 251 22.92 -6.49 39.88
CA VAL A 251 21.81 -6.78 40.81
C VAL A 251 20.98 -7.93 40.26
N HIS A 252 21.07 -9.09 40.90
CA HIS A 252 20.32 -10.28 40.47
C HIS A 252 18.96 -10.37 41.13
N THR A 253 17.91 -10.56 40.37
CA THR A 253 16.54 -10.71 40.83
C THR A 253 15.92 -12.01 40.34
N SER A 254 14.95 -12.55 41.08
CA SER A 254 14.17 -13.72 40.69
C SER A 254 12.83 -13.27 40.13
N LEU A 255 12.47 -13.81 38.94
CA LEU A 255 11.15 -13.62 38.35
C LEU A 255 10.17 -14.64 38.95
N LYS A 256 9.03 -14.16 39.49
CA LYS A 256 8.00 -15.01 40.08
C LYS A 256 6.59 -14.50 39.70
N PRO A 257 5.58 -15.41 39.62
CA PRO A 257 4.19 -14.99 39.54
C PRO A 257 3.80 -14.24 40.82
N PHE A 258 3.11 -13.10 40.69
CA PHE A 258 2.61 -12.30 41.81
C PHE A 258 1.11 -12.45 41.99
N VAL A 259 0.34 -12.39 40.90
CA VAL A 259 -1.09 -12.65 40.86
C VAL A 259 -1.38 -13.58 39.67
N THR A 260 -2.00 -14.72 39.95
CA THR A 260 -2.53 -15.59 38.90
C THR A 260 -3.81 -14.98 38.31
N GLY A 261 -3.87 -14.87 36.96
CA GLY A 261 -5.01 -14.29 36.26
C GLY A 261 -6.33 -15.01 36.62
N ARG A 262 -7.39 -14.22 36.84
CA ARG A 262 -8.79 -14.68 36.93
C ARG A 262 -9.61 -13.96 35.87
N ALA A 263 -10.84 -14.38 35.62
CA ALA A 263 -11.72 -13.82 34.57
C ALA A 263 -11.83 -12.27 34.55
N SER A 264 -11.57 -11.60 35.69
CA SER A 264 -11.62 -10.13 35.86
C SER A 264 -10.27 -9.44 36.10
N ARG A 265 -9.15 -10.21 36.21
CA ARG A 265 -7.82 -9.63 36.51
C ARG A 265 -6.77 -10.24 35.61
N LYS A 266 -5.94 -9.36 34.99
CA LYS A 266 -4.76 -9.79 34.24
C LYS A 266 -3.72 -10.42 35.18
N PRO A 267 -2.95 -11.43 34.74
CA PRO A 267 -1.85 -11.97 35.51
C PRO A 267 -0.78 -10.88 35.73
N MET A 268 -0.14 -10.90 36.91
CA MET A 268 1.00 -10.04 37.22
C MET A 268 2.20 -10.92 37.55
N ASN A 269 3.36 -10.53 37.05
CA ASN A 269 4.65 -11.08 37.43
C ASN A 269 5.43 -10.08 38.27
N MET A 270 6.35 -10.57 39.07
CA MET A 270 7.24 -9.74 39.87
C MET A 270 8.68 -10.17 39.74
N ILE A 271 9.58 -9.20 39.84
CA ILE A 271 10.98 -9.42 40.12
C ILE A 271 11.24 -9.10 41.61
N VAL A 272 12.05 -9.91 42.28
CA VAL A 272 12.28 -9.82 43.70
C VAL A 272 13.72 -10.21 44.06
N THR A 273 14.30 -9.50 45.01
CA THR A 273 15.55 -9.90 45.71
C THR A 273 15.44 -9.55 47.18
N SER A 274 16.09 -10.36 48.02
CA SER A 274 16.13 -10.18 49.48
C SER A 274 17.56 -10.16 50.03
N THR A 275 18.60 -10.21 49.18
CA THR A 275 19.98 -10.09 49.61
C THR A 275 20.30 -8.64 49.98
N ARG A 276 21.04 -8.46 51.06
CA ARG A 276 21.39 -7.12 51.57
C ARG A 276 22.20 -6.33 50.55
N ASP A 277 23.14 -6.97 49.90
CA ASP A 277 24.02 -6.34 48.91
C ASP A 277 23.24 -5.82 47.69
N ASN A 278 22.34 -6.64 47.15
CA ASN A 278 21.46 -6.22 46.07
C ASN A 278 20.55 -5.06 46.48
N TYR A 279 19.99 -5.14 47.69
CA TYR A 279 19.15 -4.07 48.23
C TYR A 279 19.92 -2.75 48.37
N ALA A 280 21.11 -2.80 48.97
CA ALA A 280 21.99 -1.62 49.15
C ALA A 280 22.40 -1.05 47.76
N ARG A 281 22.71 -1.92 46.80
CA ARG A 281 23.05 -1.50 45.42
C ARG A 281 21.86 -0.82 44.74
N ILE A 282 20.63 -1.36 44.88
CA ILE A 282 19.43 -0.71 44.37
C ILE A 282 19.26 0.70 44.95
N LEU A 283 19.42 0.88 46.25
CA LEU A 283 19.33 2.21 46.86
C LEU A 283 20.35 3.20 46.31
N GLN A 284 21.58 2.74 46.02
CA GLN A 284 22.58 3.55 45.33
C GLN A 284 22.20 3.93 43.91
N LEU A 285 21.65 2.98 43.14
CA LEU A 285 21.24 3.18 41.78
C LEU A 285 20.12 4.19 41.64
N ILE A 286 19.14 4.18 42.57
CA ILE A 286 17.97 5.06 42.52
C ILE A 286 18.17 6.37 43.36
N SER A 287 19.38 6.62 43.88
CA SER A 287 19.68 7.90 44.50
C SER A 287 19.66 9.02 43.47
N TRP A 288 19.12 10.18 43.84
CA TRP A 288 19.15 11.34 42.95
C TRP A 288 20.58 11.73 42.63
N PRO A 289 20.92 11.99 41.37
CA PRO A 289 22.27 12.36 40.96
C PRO A 289 22.58 13.81 41.39
N THR A 290 23.82 14.07 41.77
CA THR A 290 24.32 15.43 42.04
C THR A 290 24.58 16.24 40.76
N SER A 291 24.87 15.55 39.65
CA SER A 291 24.99 16.13 38.31
C SER A 291 24.17 15.28 37.33
N VAL A 292 23.35 15.91 36.55
CA VAL A 292 22.36 15.26 35.66
C VAL A 292 22.86 15.30 34.22
N ALA A 293 22.90 14.16 33.57
CA ALA A 293 23.17 14.04 32.13
C ALA A 293 21.87 13.86 31.34
N ASP A 294 21.83 14.33 30.10
CA ASP A 294 20.66 14.22 29.24
C ASP A 294 20.18 12.77 29.11
N GLU A 295 21.10 11.80 29.02
CA GLU A 295 20.76 10.37 28.96
C GLU A 295 20.10 9.87 30.23
N TRP A 296 20.53 10.37 31.38
CA TRP A 296 19.88 10.03 32.66
C TRP A 296 18.45 10.56 32.69
N GLU A 297 18.24 11.81 32.28
CA GLU A 297 16.92 12.44 32.21
C GLU A 297 15.97 11.70 31.25
N ALA A 298 16.44 11.35 30.07
CA ALA A 298 15.68 10.53 29.15
C ALA A 298 15.31 9.17 29.76
N GLY A 299 16.27 8.52 30.43
CA GLY A 299 16.03 7.26 31.12
C GLY A 299 15.03 7.43 32.27
N PHE A 300 15.17 8.47 33.10
CA PHE A 300 14.26 8.75 34.22
C PHE A 300 12.83 8.97 33.72
N LEU A 301 12.64 9.79 32.71
CA LEU A 301 11.32 9.99 32.09
C LEU A 301 10.74 8.68 31.50
N ALA A 302 11.58 7.81 30.94
CA ALA A 302 11.11 6.50 30.43
C ALA A 302 10.60 5.63 31.59
N GLY A 303 11.38 5.51 32.68
CA GLY A 303 11.02 4.70 33.83
C GLY A 303 9.79 5.22 34.57
N ILE A 304 9.72 6.51 34.82
CA ILE A 304 8.57 7.10 35.53
C ILE A 304 7.31 7.11 34.66
N PHE A 305 7.44 7.25 33.34
CA PHE A 305 6.30 7.12 32.44
C PHE A 305 5.80 5.67 32.35
N ASP A 306 6.69 4.70 32.36
CA ASP A 306 6.32 3.29 32.41
C ASP A 306 5.59 2.95 33.73
N ALA A 307 6.03 3.49 34.85
CA ALA A 307 5.36 3.33 36.13
C ALA A 307 4.04 4.13 36.20
N GLU A 308 4.10 5.42 36.23
CA GLU A 308 3.02 6.35 36.58
C GLU A 308 2.42 7.09 35.39
N GLY A 309 2.99 6.89 34.18
CA GLY A 309 2.57 7.63 33.01
C GLY A 309 1.29 7.09 32.36
N SER A 310 0.54 7.99 31.77
CA SER A 310 -0.65 7.70 30.98
C SER A 310 -0.67 8.48 29.66
N PHE A 311 -1.24 7.87 28.62
CA PHE A 311 -1.49 8.52 27.34
C PHE A 311 -2.92 8.24 26.90
N SER A 312 -3.85 9.03 27.38
CA SER A 312 -5.29 8.87 27.13
C SER A 312 -5.95 10.22 26.84
N GLY A 313 -7.05 10.22 26.10
CA GLY A 313 -7.80 11.43 25.75
C GLY A 313 -6.95 12.50 25.03
N SER A 314 -5.94 12.10 24.25
CA SER A 314 -4.97 12.99 23.59
C SER A 314 -4.09 13.79 24.57
N ALA A 315 -3.89 13.30 25.79
CA ALA A 315 -3.01 13.91 26.78
C ALA A 315 -2.02 12.90 27.32
N LEU A 316 -0.74 13.26 27.29
CA LEU A 316 0.35 12.53 27.91
C LEU A 316 0.61 13.16 29.28
N ARG A 317 0.54 12.35 30.33
CA ARG A 317 0.71 12.76 31.72
C ARG A 317 1.60 11.80 32.50
N VAL A 318 2.35 12.35 33.45
CA VAL A 318 2.94 11.62 34.55
C VAL A 318 2.28 12.17 35.80
N SER A 319 1.67 11.29 36.62
CA SER A 319 0.89 11.68 37.82
C SER A 319 1.52 11.04 39.06
N ASN A 320 1.81 11.84 40.08
CA ASN A 320 2.37 11.33 41.35
C ASN A 320 1.94 12.22 42.52
N SER A 321 2.05 11.72 43.74
CA SER A 321 1.89 12.47 45.00
C SER A 321 3.23 12.95 45.58
N ASP A 322 4.35 12.42 45.10
CA ASP A 322 5.70 12.79 45.53
C ASP A 322 6.17 14.03 44.72
N GLU A 323 6.37 15.12 45.45
CA GLU A 323 6.77 16.41 44.91
C GLU A 323 8.17 16.35 44.26
N GLU A 324 9.08 15.58 44.81
CA GLU A 324 10.45 15.44 44.30
C GLU A 324 10.46 14.72 42.94
N ILE A 325 9.64 13.68 42.76
CA ILE A 325 9.45 12.98 41.49
C ILE A 325 8.89 13.94 40.44
N LEU A 326 7.91 14.76 40.82
CA LEU A 326 7.27 15.71 39.86
C LEU A 326 8.24 16.82 39.47
N GLN A 327 9.06 17.35 40.40
CA GLN A 327 10.08 18.34 40.07
C GLN A 327 11.16 17.80 39.15
N HIS A 328 11.64 16.57 39.37
CA HIS A 328 12.58 15.91 38.43
C HIS A 328 11.94 15.62 37.07
N THR A 329 10.64 15.31 37.03
CA THR A 329 9.90 15.13 35.77
C THR A 329 9.85 16.43 34.99
N GLU A 330 9.54 17.56 35.62
CA GLU A 330 9.50 18.88 34.98
C GLU A 330 10.90 19.32 34.51
N ALA A 331 11.92 19.12 35.34
CA ALA A 331 13.30 19.44 34.99
C ALA A 331 13.78 18.65 33.75
N ALA A 332 13.53 17.34 33.74
CA ALA A 332 13.89 16.47 32.62
C ALA A 332 13.11 16.79 31.33
N LEU A 333 11.82 17.11 31.42
CA LEU A 333 11.06 17.57 30.25
C LEU A 333 11.57 18.90 29.71
N LYS A 334 11.98 19.81 30.58
CA LYS A 334 12.54 21.11 30.20
C LYS A 334 13.89 20.95 29.50
N SER A 335 14.80 20.11 30.03
CA SER A 335 16.12 19.88 29.41
C SER A 335 16.01 19.27 28.03
N LEU A 336 15.06 18.36 27.81
CA LEU A 336 14.77 17.76 26.51
C LEU A 336 13.92 18.67 25.61
N ASP A 337 13.66 19.92 26.01
CA ASP A 337 12.86 20.90 25.26
C ASP A 337 11.46 20.35 24.89
N ILE A 338 10.81 19.67 25.86
CA ILE A 338 9.45 19.14 25.70
C ILE A 338 8.48 20.05 26.46
N PRO A 339 7.59 20.77 25.76
CA PRO A 339 6.63 21.68 26.38
C PRO A 339 5.69 20.93 27.34
N HIS A 340 5.52 21.45 28.55
CA HIS A 340 4.67 20.84 29.57
C HIS A 340 4.03 21.89 30.47
N ILE A 341 3.04 21.48 31.25
CA ILE A 341 2.42 22.25 32.33
C ILE A 341 2.18 21.36 33.55
N ARG A 342 2.24 21.98 34.72
CA ARG A 342 1.80 21.35 35.98
C ARG A 342 0.30 21.49 36.13
N GLU A 343 -0.42 20.40 36.30
CA GLU A 343 -1.83 20.38 36.67
C GLU A 343 -1.93 20.29 38.21
N PRO A 344 -2.87 21.01 38.85
CA PRO A 344 -3.00 21.00 40.30
C PRO A 344 -3.32 19.64 40.87
N ALA A 345 -2.96 19.42 42.11
CA ALA A 345 -3.30 18.19 42.82
C ALA A 345 -4.82 18.00 42.93
N ASN A 346 -5.27 16.76 42.76
CA ASN A 346 -6.65 16.37 42.99
C ASN A 346 -6.93 16.20 44.50
N ASP A 347 -8.17 15.87 44.88
CA ASP A 347 -8.60 15.67 46.28
C ASP A 347 -7.83 14.58 47.03
N LYS A 348 -7.06 13.74 46.31
CA LYS A 348 -6.19 12.70 46.87
C LYS A 348 -4.72 13.14 46.98
N GLY A 349 -4.41 14.40 46.72
CA GLY A 349 -3.06 14.92 46.74
C GLY A 349 -2.18 14.54 45.54
N VAL A 350 -2.74 13.96 44.47
CA VAL A 350 -2.00 13.56 43.27
C VAL A 350 -2.02 14.71 42.27
N ALA A 351 -0.84 15.26 41.97
CA ALA A 351 -0.64 16.24 40.91
C ALA A 351 -0.16 15.55 39.59
N SER A 352 -0.21 16.26 38.50
CA SER A 352 0.20 15.71 37.18
C SER A 352 1.06 16.71 36.41
N VAL A 353 2.09 16.21 35.75
CA VAL A 353 2.82 16.94 34.72
C VAL A 353 2.28 16.50 33.36
N ARG A 354 1.70 17.43 32.61
CA ARG A 354 1.09 17.17 31.30
C ARG A 354 1.93 17.77 30.18
N VAL A 355 2.34 16.93 29.24
CA VAL A 355 3.00 17.38 28.01
C VAL A 355 2.01 18.14 27.13
N THR A 356 2.43 19.29 26.62
CA THR A 356 1.68 20.17 25.72
C THR A 356 2.29 20.18 24.32
N GLY A 357 1.76 20.96 23.36
CA GLY A 357 2.29 21.02 21.98
C GLY A 357 1.79 19.91 21.04
N GLY A 358 0.86 19.06 21.50
CA GLY A 358 0.15 18.11 20.64
C GLY A 358 1.01 16.96 20.11
N ALA A 359 0.70 16.48 18.89
CA ALA A 359 1.31 15.28 18.31
C ALA A 359 2.83 15.41 18.13
N THR A 360 3.33 16.58 17.81
CA THR A 360 4.78 16.84 17.65
C THR A 360 5.53 16.60 18.96
N SER A 361 5.03 17.15 20.07
CA SER A 361 5.66 16.96 21.40
C SER A 361 5.54 15.52 21.89
N TYR A 362 4.40 14.84 21.64
CA TYR A 362 4.25 13.44 22.03
C TYR A 362 5.22 12.54 21.28
N ARG A 363 5.36 12.76 19.96
CA ARG A 363 6.34 12.04 19.15
C ARG A 363 7.76 12.29 19.66
N ARG A 364 8.13 13.55 19.92
CA ARG A 364 9.43 13.92 20.48
C ARG A 364 9.68 13.20 21.82
N PHE A 365 8.69 13.18 22.72
CA PHE A 365 8.76 12.44 23.96
C PHE A 365 9.02 10.95 23.72
N PHE A 366 8.19 10.28 22.94
CA PHE A 366 8.35 8.84 22.73
C PHE A 366 9.67 8.48 22.06
N HIS A 367 10.16 9.32 21.16
CA HIS A 367 11.42 9.08 20.48
C HIS A 367 12.63 9.32 21.38
N LEU A 368 12.72 10.45 22.06
CA LEU A 368 13.87 10.78 22.94
C LEU A 368 13.87 9.98 24.22
N VAL A 369 12.71 9.71 24.79
CA VAL A 369 12.55 9.04 26.08
C VAL A 369 12.53 7.53 25.95
N ASN A 370 11.96 6.97 24.89
CA ASN A 370 11.89 5.55 24.57
C ASN A 370 11.35 4.66 25.73
N PRO A 371 10.12 4.86 26.22
CA PRO A 371 9.51 4.01 27.23
C PRO A 371 9.38 2.55 26.77
N ALA A 372 9.29 1.59 27.71
CA ALA A 372 9.18 0.17 27.38
C ALA A 372 7.76 -0.26 27.04
N ILE A 373 6.74 0.29 27.70
CA ILE A 373 5.35 -0.16 27.60
C ILE A 373 4.71 0.31 26.29
N SER A 374 4.81 -0.52 25.25
CA SER A 374 4.35 -0.21 23.88
C SER A 374 2.85 0.14 23.81
N ARG A 375 1.98 -0.46 24.66
CA ARG A 375 0.54 -0.13 24.67
C ARG A 375 0.24 1.32 25.08
N LYS A 376 1.14 1.97 25.84
CA LYS A 376 1.02 3.39 26.24
C LYS A 376 1.39 4.36 25.11
N LEU A 377 2.00 3.88 24.02
CA LEU A 377 2.54 4.69 22.92
C LEU A 377 1.58 4.83 21.74
N LYS A 378 0.38 4.25 21.80
CA LYS A 378 -0.52 4.14 20.64
C LYS A 378 -1.00 5.49 20.12
N MET A 379 -0.60 5.81 18.89
CA MET A 379 -1.12 6.95 18.10
C MET A 379 -2.42 6.62 17.36
N ALA A 380 -2.70 5.34 17.10
CA ALA A 380 -3.89 4.89 16.37
C ALA A 380 -5.19 5.36 17.03
N GLY A 381 -6.18 5.74 16.19
CA GLY A 381 -7.48 6.26 16.62
C GLY A 381 -7.50 7.78 16.85
N ARG A 382 -6.38 8.48 16.75
CA ARG A 382 -6.33 9.96 16.89
C ARG A 382 -6.63 10.64 15.56
N ALA A 383 -7.33 11.77 15.62
CA ALA A 383 -7.60 12.59 14.44
C ALA A 383 -6.32 13.26 13.94
N VAL A 384 -6.12 13.22 12.64
CA VAL A 384 -5.07 13.98 11.95
C VAL A 384 -5.48 15.45 11.96
N LYS A 385 -4.60 16.31 12.45
CA LYS A 385 -4.77 17.75 12.43
C LYS A 385 -3.81 18.35 11.41
N THR A 386 -4.22 19.43 10.76
CA THR A 386 -3.35 20.26 9.93
C THR A 386 -2.72 21.33 10.82
N PHE A 387 -1.41 21.49 10.72
CA PHE A 387 -0.68 22.54 11.43
C PHE A 387 -0.23 23.60 10.43
N SER A 388 -0.34 24.89 10.80
CA SER A 388 0.00 26.02 9.94
C SER A 388 1.49 26.07 9.54
N ASN A 389 2.36 25.50 10.35
CA ASN A 389 3.81 25.47 10.12
C ASN A 389 4.30 24.37 9.16
N LEU A 390 3.38 23.55 8.61
CA LEU A 390 3.72 22.53 7.59
C LEU A 390 3.52 23.05 6.17
N LYS A 391 3.53 24.35 5.97
CA LYS A 391 3.50 24.97 4.67
C LYS A 391 4.82 24.72 3.94
N VAL A 392 4.74 24.47 2.65
CA VAL A 392 5.92 24.24 1.78
C VAL A 392 6.66 25.55 1.62
N SER A 393 7.92 25.58 2.03
CA SER A 393 8.82 26.74 1.82
C SER A 393 9.58 26.64 0.51
N SER A 394 10.06 25.45 0.13
CA SER A 394 10.71 25.23 -1.16
C SER A 394 10.49 23.81 -1.69
N VAL A 395 10.62 23.65 -3.02
CA VAL A 395 10.73 22.36 -3.74
C VAL A 395 11.88 22.49 -4.73
N GLU A 396 12.98 21.79 -4.47
CA GLU A 396 14.24 21.93 -5.21
C GLU A 396 14.63 20.60 -5.87
N ALA A 397 14.96 20.63 -7.17
CA ALA A 397 15.53 19.48 -7.85
C ALA A 397 16.98 19.29 -7.40
N LEU A 398 17.36 18.08 -6.98
CA LEU A 398 18.73 17.79 -6.53
C LEU A 398 19.72 17.50 -7.67
N GLY A 399 19.25 17.51 -8.92
CA GLY A 399 20.11 17.40 -10.11
C GLY A 399 20.79 16.04 -10.31
N GLN A 400 20.66 15.11 -9.38
CA GLN A 400 21.28 13.79 -9.43
C GLN A 400 20.27 12.70 -9.09
N GLU A 401 20.49 11.51 -9.66
CA GLU A 401 19.78 10.31 -9.25
C GLU A 401 20.23 9.85 -7.88
N GLN A 402 19.27 9.66 -6.98
CA GLN A 402 19.53 9.15 -5.65
C GLN A 402 18.93 7.75 -5.46
N SER A 403 19.53 6.98 -4.56
CA SER A 403 18.92 5.75 -4.07
C SER A 403 17.70 6.13 -3.23
N LEU A 404 16.54 5.65 -3.62
CA LEU A 404 15.25 5.91 -2.96
C LEU A 404 14.59 4.59 -2.59
N VAL A 405 13.76 4.63 -1.57
CA VAL A 405 13.02 3.47 -1.05
C VAL A 405 11.52 3.78 -1.07
N ASP A 406 10.70 2.79 -1.35
CA ASP A 406 9.26 2.86 -1.15
C ASP A 406 8.77 1.60 -0.44
N ILE A 407 7.60 1.70 0.18
CA ILE A 407 6.92 0.59 0.86
C ILE A 407 5.48 0.52 0.40
N THR A 408 4.89 -0.68 0.45
CA THR A 408 3.45 -0.85 0.30
C THR A 408 2.82 -1.18 1.65
N THR A 409 1.71 -0.53 1.97
CA THR A 409 0.99 -0.75 3.23
C THR A 409 -0.47 -1.09 2.99
N GLY A 410 -1.13 -1.65 4.00
CA GLY A 410 -2.55 -1.97 3.94
C GLY A 410 -3.47 -0.74 3.80
N THR A 411 -3.02 0.45 4.19
CA THR A 411 -3.79 1.71 4.12
C THR A 411 -3.57 2.50 2.83
N GLY A 412 -2.52 2.20 2.05
CA GLY A 412 -2.15 2.97 0.85
C GLY A 412 -1.43 4.28 1.16
N ASP A 413 -1.13 4.53 2.44
CA ASP A 413 -0.35 5.66 2.94
C ASP A 413 0.42 5.29 4.21
N PHE A 414 1.33 6.15 4.62
CA PHE A 414 2.10 6.03 5.85
C PHE A 414 2.62 7.41 6.29
N ILE A 415 3.20 7.49 7.47
CA ILE A 415 3.75 8.74 8.00
C ILE A 415 5.26 8.77 7.79
N ALA A 416 5.71 9.69 6.97
CA ALA A 416 7.12 9.91 6.60
C ALA A 416 7.57 11.29 7.09
N ASN A 417 8.62 11.38 7.92
CA ASN A 417 9.06 12.62 8.56
C ASN A 417 7.90 13.45 9.12
N GLY A 418 6.91 12.76 9.72
CA GLY A 418 5.75 13.39 10.34
C GLY A 418 4.66 13.88 9.39
N VAL A 419 4.77 13.66 8.07
CA VAL A 419 3.72 14.00 7.10
C VAL A 419 3.14 12.76 6.42
N ILE A 420 1.90 12.88 5.91
CA ILE A 420 1.20 11.78 5.26
C ILE A 420 1.72 11.61 3.84
N SER A 421 2.30 10.46 3.58
CA SER A 421 2.96 10.04 2.36
C SER A 421 2.19 8.91 1.68
N HIS A 422 2.02 9.01 0.36
CA HIS A 422 1.35 7.97 -0.44
C HIS A 422 2.31 6.82 -0.75
N ASN A 423 1.76 5.60 -0.90
CA ASN A 423 2.49 4.44 -1.41
C ASN A 423 1.76 3.73 -2.54
N CYS A 424 2.44 2.82 -3.24
CA CYS A 424 1.87 2.04 -4.34
C CYS A 424 1.21 0.76 -3.83
N PHE A 425 0.10 0.32 -4.48
CA PHE A 425 -0.72 -0.82 -4.00
C PHE A 425 -0.91 -1.96 -5.01
N ALA A 426 -0.48 -1.87 -6.28
CA ALA A 426 -1.01 -2.64 -7.41
C ALA A 426 -0.19 -3.90 -7.78
N ARG A 427 0.26 -4.76 -6.84
CA ARG A 427 1.37 -5.67 -7.14
C ARG A 427 1.20 -7.17 -6.84
N LYS A 428 0.02 -7.64 -6.44
CA LYS A 428 -0.22 -9.06 -6.10
C LYS A 428 -0.15 -10.07 -7.26
N THR A 429 0.02 -9.64 -8.51
CA THR A 429 -0.04 -10.53 -9.68
C THR A 429 1.29 -11.23 -10.03
N HIS A 430 2.40 -10.87 -9.36
CA HIS A 430 3.73 -11.46 -9.58
C HIS A 430 4.09 -12.61 -8.64
N GLU A 431 3.32 -12.84 -7.57
CA GLU A 431 3.52 -13.95 -6.61
C GLU A 431 3.57 -15.33 -7.30
N TYR A 432 2.98 -15.46 -8.49
CA TYR A 432 2.98 -16.69 -9.28
C TYR A 432 4.30 -17.03 -9.99
N LEU A 433 5.27 -16.11 -9.97
CA LEU A 433 6.54 -16.26 -10.71
C LEU A 433 7.76 -16.32 -9.79
N ASP A 434 7.55 -16.46 -8.46
CA ASP A 434 8.59 -16.24 -7.46
C ASP A 434 9.31 -14.89 -7.61
N LEU A 435 8.68 -13.95 -8.32
CA LEU A 435 9.10 -12.56 -8.41
C LEU A 435 8.39 -11.76 -7.31
N ASP A 436 9.11 -10.85 -6.71
CA ASP A 436 8.58 -9.95 -5.69
C ASP A 436 7.45 -9.10 -6.30
N ALA A 437 6.22 -9.31 -5.83
CA ALA A 437 5.03 -8.56 -6.26
C ALA A 437 5.18 -7.04 -6.09
N GLY A 438 6.14 -6.61 -5.29
CA GLY A 438 6.47 -5.20 -5.05
C GLY A 438 7.52 -4.63 -5.99
N LYS A 439 8.63 -5.34 -6.17
CA LYS A 439 9.82 -4.86 -6.88
C LYS A 439 9.74 -5.12 -8.38
N ASP A 440 9.10 -6.21 -8.75
CA ASP A 440 9.33 -6.81 -10.07
C ASP A 440 8.17 -6.57 -11.05
N PHE A 441 6.98 -6.18 -10.60
CA PHE A 441 5.78 -6.07 -11.45
C PHE A 441 5.90 -5.06 -12.58
N ASP A 442 6.53 -3.92 -12.37
CA ASP A 442 6.70 -2.85 -13.36
C ASP A 442 8.16 -2.61 -13.77
N SER A 443 9.10 -3.30 -13.12
CA SER A 443 10.52 -3.24 -13.43
C SER A 443 11.09 -4.53 -14.01
N GLN A 444 10.39 -5.65 -13.84
CA GLN A 444 10.80 -6.97 -14.33
C GLN A 444 9.72 -7.50 -15.28
N ILE A 445 9.85 -7.19 -16.54
CA ILE A 445 8.89 -7.59 -17.57
C ILE A 445 9.36 -8.89 -18.20
N VAL A 446 8.57 -9.94 -18.05
CA VAL A 446 8.85 -11.22 -18.71
C VAL A 446 8.31 -11.20 -20.12
N VAL A 447 9.17 -11.40 -21.10
CA VAL A 447 8.86 -11.36 -22.54
C VAL A 447 9.09 -12.73 -23.14
N LYS A 448 8.07 -13.33 -23.70
CA LYS A 448 8.14 -14.62 -24.41
C LYS A 448 8.62 -14.40 -25.85
N THR A 449 9.93 -14.36 -26.08
CA THR A 449 10.50 -13.98 -27.37
C THR A 449 10.18 -14.98 -28.50
N ASN A 450 9.99 -16.24 -28.17
CA ASN A 450 9.65 -17.32 -29.11
C ASN A 450 8.15 -17.62 -29.20
N VAL A 451 7.29 -16.74 -28.68
CA VAL A 451 5.84 -17.00 -28.54
C VAL A 451 5.17 -17.35 -29.87
N ALA A 452 5.56 -16.70 -30.96
CA ALA A 452 4.99 -16.95 -32.29
C ALA A 452 5.34 -18.36 -32.82
N ASP A 453 6.56 -18.83 -32.62
CA ASP A 453 7.02 -20.15 -33.06
C ASP A 453 6.36 -21.26 -32.26
N VAL A 454 6.32 -21.10 -30.94
CA VAL A 454 5.61 -22.02 -30.05
C VAL A 454 4.13 -22.08 -30.40
N LEU A 455 3.52 -20.94 -30.68
CA LEU A 455 2.13 -20.85 -31.10
C LEU A 455 1.88 -21.60 -32.40
N ARG A 456 2.71 -21.42 -33.43
CA ARG A 456 2.61 -22.19 -34.69
C ARG A 456 2.66 -23.68 -34.42
N ALA A 457 3.60 -24.14 -33.61
CA ALA A 457 3.74 -25.54 -33.25
C ALA A 457 2.53 -26.08 -32.46
N GLU A 458 1.93 -25.28 -31.59
CA GLU A 458 0.71 -25.67 -30.84
C GLU A 458 -0.52 -25.72 -31.74
N LEU A 459 -0.68 -24.76 -32.65
CA LEU A 459 -1.80 -24.67 -33.57
C LEU A 459 -1.73 -25.72 -34.69
N ALA A 460 -0.54 -26.20 -35.05
CA ALA A 460 -0.33 -27.28 -36.04
C ALA A 460 -0.67 -28.68 -35.50
N LYS A 461 -0.94 -28.85 -34.21
CA LYS A 461 -1.28 -30.17 -33.64
C LYS A 461 -2.64 -30.64 -34.16
N PRO A 462 -2.78 -31.93 -34.56
CA PRO A 462 -4.07 -32.49 -34.99
C PRO A 462 -5.19 -32.40 -33.94
N SER A 463 -4.83 -32.24 -32.66
CA SER A 463 -5.79 -32.07 -31.58
C SER A 463 -6.26 -30.63 -31.38
N TRP A 464 -5.79 -29.69 -32.18
CA TRP A 464 -6.24 -28.31 -32.11
C TRP A 464 -7.60 -28.15 -32.81
N GLY A 465 -8.61 -27.76 -32.04
CA GLY A 465 -9.99 -27.64 -32.51
C GLY A 465 -10.35 -26.28 -33.10
N HIS A 466 -9.40 -25.44 -33.45
CA HIS A 466 -9.59 -24.07 -33.96
C HIS A 466 -10.54 -23.19 -33.14
N GLU A 467 -10.51 -23.42 -31.78
CA GLU A 467 -11.31 -22.64 -30.86
C GLU A 467 -10.85 -21.19 -30.83
N HIS A 468 -11.77 -20.27 -30.54
CA HIS A 468 -11.49 -18.84 -30.42
C HIS A 468 -10.45 -18.52 -29.36
N VAL A 469 -9.44 -17.69 -29.69
CA VAL A 469 -8.36 -17.26 -28.81
C VAL A 469 -8.49 -15.76 -28.50
N ALA A 470 -8.48 -15.41 -27.22
CA ALA A 470 -8.55 -14.03 -26.76
C ALA A 470 -7.18 -13.49 -26.32
N LEU A 471 -6.83 -12.27 -26.78
CA LEU A 471 -5.63 -11.54 -26.39
C LEU A 471 -6.02 -10.26 -25.64
N GLY A 472 -5.19 -9.84 -24.69
CA GLY A 472 -5.45 -8.63 -23.88
C GLY A 472 -6.35 -8.86 -22.67
N THR A 473 -6.53 -10.10 -22.28
CA THR A 473 -7.39 -10.48 -21.15
C THR A 473 -6.71 -10.36 -19.78
N ASN A 474 -5.39 -10.26 -19.76
CA ASN A 474 -4.60 -10.14 -18.52
C ASN A 474 -3.66 -8.94 -18.58
N THR A 475 -2.82 -8.85 -19.58
CA THR A 475 -1.95 -7.70 -19.85
C THR A 475 -2.24 -7.15 -21.23
N ASP A 476 -2.10 -5.84 -21.42
CA ASP A 476 -2.32 -5.23 -22.75
C ASP A 476 -1.28 -5.73 -23.74
N PRO A 477 -1.67 -6.39 -24.84
CA PRO A 477 -0.74 -6.90 -25.83
C PRO A 477 -0.03 -5.79 -26.62
N TYR A 478 -0.56 -4.57 -26.62
CA TYR A 478 0.03 -3.39 -27.25
C TYR A 478 0.55 -2.37 -26.25
N GLN A 479 1.01 -2.84 -25.07
CA GLN A 479 1.76 -2.00 -24.14
C GLN A 479 3.09 -1.52 -24.77
N ARG A 480 3.71 -0.47 -24.20
CA ARG A 480 4.93 0.17 -24.76
C ARG A 480 6.04 -0.81 -25.16
N ALA A 481 6.22 -1.92 -24.42
CA ALA A 481 7.20 -2.97 -24.74
C ALA A 481 6.98 -3.63 -26.10
N GLU A 482 5.74 -3.69 -26.59
CA GLU A 482 5.42 -4.26 -27.90
C GLU A 482 6.04 -3.43 -29.03
N GLY A 483 6.28 -2.15 -28.84
CA GLY A 483 7.03 -1.31 -29.78
C GLY A 483 8.44 -1.84 -30.09
N ARG A 484 9.09 -2.39 -29.04
CA ARG A 484 10.42 -2.97 -29.11
C ARG A 484 10.40 -4.43 -29.61
N TYR A 485 9.59 -5.26 -28.99
CA TYR A 485 9.65 -6.72 -29.20
C TYR A 485 8.90 -7.23 -30.41
N ARG A 486 7.92 -6.49 -30.89
CA ARG A 486 7.12 -6.82 -32.10
C ARG A 486 6.60 -8.25 -32.13
N LEU A 487 6.04 -8.71 -30.98
CA LEU A 487 5.53 -10.08 -30.86
C LEU A 487 4.18 -10.27 -31.53
N MET A 488 3.35 -9.22 -31.54
CA MET A 488 1.99 -9.30 -32.05
C MET A 488 1.90 -9.64 -33.54
N PRO A 489 2.76 -9.11 -34.44
CA PRO A 489 2.69 -9.51 -35.86
C PRO A 489 2.83 -11.02 -36.06
N GLY A 490 3.78 -11.65 -35.39
CA GLY A 490 4.00 -13.10 -35.49
C GLY A 490 2.84 -13.93 -34.90
N ILE A 491 2.21 -13.44 -33.82
CA ILE A 491 1.04 -14.08 -33.22
C ILE A 491 -0.17 -13.98 -34.13
N ILE A 492 -0.45 -12.80 -34.69
CA ILE A 492 -1.57 -12.57 -35.63
C ILE A 492 -1.43 -13.47 -36.86
N GLN A 493 -0.23 -13.52 -37.44
CA GLN A 493 0.07 -14.37 -38.59
C GLN A 493 -0.16 -15.85 -38.28
N ALA A 494 0.35 -16.34 -37.14
CA ALA A 494 0.19 -17.75 -36.73
C ALA A 494 -1.29 -18.13 -36.55
N LEU A 495 -2.09 -17.28 -35.93
CA LEU A 495 -3.53 -17.50 -35.75
C LEU A 495 -4.27 -17.49 -37.13
N ALA A 496 -3.98 -16.53 -37.98
CA ALA A 496 -4.61 -16.42 -39.28
C ALA A 496 -4.27 -17.61 -40.20
N ASP A 497 -3.00 -18.02 -40.24
CA ASP A 497 -2.54 -19.12 -41.10
C ASP A 497 -3.05 -20.49 -40.62
N SER A 498 -3.30 -20.64 -39.34
CA SER A 498 -3.88 -21.88 -38.76
C SER A 498 -5.40 -21.96 -38.87
N GLY A 499 -6.07 -20.94 -39.41
CA GLY A 499 -7.55 -20.93 -39.45
C GLY A 499 -8.19 -20.70 -38.06
N THR A 500 -7.46 -20.14 -37.08
CA THR A 500 -7.94 -19.94 -35.73
C THR A 500 -8.54 -18.56 -35.55
N PRO A 501 -9.85 -18.43 -35.20
CA PRO A 501 -10.47 -17.15 -34.91
C PRO A 501 -9.90 -16.52 -33.61
N PHE A 502 -9.78 -15.19 -33.60
CA PHE A 502 -9.22 -14.51 -32.43
C PHE A 502 -9.81 -13.11 -32.17
N SER A 503 -9.64 -12.65 -30.95
CA SER A 503 -9.98 -11.28 -30.54
C SER A 503 -8.84 -10.59 -29.82
N ILE A 504 -8.75 -9.28 -29.99
CA ILE A 504 -7.76 -8.42 -29.36
C ILE A 504 -8.47 -7.34 -28.57
N LEU A 505 -8.16 -7.23 -27.28
CA LEU A 505 -8.56 -6.11 -26.44
C LEU A 505 -7.32 -5.29 -26.06
N THR A 506 -7.37 -3.97 -26.30
CA THR A 506 -6.25 -3.08 -26.00
C THR A 506 -6.69 -1.67 -25.62
N LYS A 507 -5.81 -0.92 -24.94
CA LYS A 507 -5.83 0.53 -24.79
C LYS A 507 -4.75 1.20 -25.65
N GLY A 508 -3.86 0.41 -26.27
CA GLY A 508 -2.62 0.83 -26.90
C GLY A 508 -2.77 1.29 -28.34
N PRO A 509 -2.49 2.58 -28.68
CA PRO A 509 -2.54 3.08 -30.05
C PRO A 509 -1.54 2.39 -30.99
N LEU A 510 -0.59 1.65 -30.45
CA LEU A 510 0.42 0.91 -31.21
C LEU A 510 -0.20 -0.15 -32.13
N LEU A 511 -1.44 -0.61 -31.85
CA LEU A 511 -2.19 -1.51 -32.72
C LEU A 511 -2.33 -0.94 -34.16
N LYS A 512 -2.29 0.39 -34.33
CA LYS A 512 -2.33 1.03 -35.65
C LYS A 512 -1.26 0.50 -36.61
N ARG A 513 -0.08 0.12 -36.09
CA ARG A 513 1.03 -0.48 -36.85
C ARG A 513 0.58 -1.75 -37.57
N ASP A 514 -0.25 -2.56 -36.93
CA ASP A 514 -0.59 -3.91 -37.37
C ASP A 514 -1.96 -3.97 -38.07
N LEU A 515 -2.61 -2.82 -38.34
CA LEU A 515 -3.89 -2.77 -39.08
C LEU A 515 -3.85 -3.44 -40.45
N PRO A 516 -2.80 -3.25 -41.28
CA PRO A 516 -2.72 -3.96 -42.56
C PRO A 516 -2.72 -5.48 -42.38
N LEU A 517 -2.00 -5.99 -41.38
CA LEU A 517 -1.92 -7.42 -41.08
C LEU A 517 -3.26 -7.97 -40.56
N LEU A 518 -3.95 -7.22 -39.69
CA LEU A 518 -5.26 -7.57 -39.19
C LEU A 518 -6.31 -7.62 -40.29
N LYS A 519 -6.22 -6.71 -41.25
CA LYS A 519 -7.09 -6.70 -42.45
C LYS A 519 -6.87 -7.96 -43.29
N GLU A 520 -5.64 -8.38 -43.52
CA GLU A 520 -5.34 -9.61 -44.24
C GLU A 520 -5.77 -10.86 -43.43
N ALA A 521 -5.57 -10.86 -42.11
CA ALA A 521 -6.03 -11.93 -41.23
C ALA A 521 -7.58 -12.06 -41.27
N ALA A 522 -8.30 -10.94 -41.29
CA ALA A 522 -9.77 -10.93 -41.35
C ALA A 522 -10.37 -11.53 -42.65
N LYS A 523 -9.56 -11.66 -43.70
CA LYS A 523 -9.98 -12.39 -44.92
C LYS A 523 -9.92 -13.91 -44.72
N LYS A 524 -9.10 -14.40 -43.78
CA LYS A 524 -8.86 -15.83 -43.56
C LYS A 524 -9.68 -16.37 -42.38
N VAL A 525 -9.81 -15.60 -41.32
CA VAL A 525 -10.46 -16.02 -40.07
C VAL A 525 -11.28 -14.88 -39.48
N PRO A 526 -12.29 -15.19 -38.65
CA PRO A 526 -12.98 -14.16 -37.85
C PRO A 526 -12.00 -13.43 -36.92
N VAL A 527 -11.87 -12.11 -37.11
CA VAL A 527 -11.05 -11.21 -36.27
C VAL A 527 -11.97 -10.19 -35.61
N SER A 528 -11.88 -10.06 -34.29
CA SER A 528 -12.58 -9.03 -33.52
C SER A 528 -11.58 -8.13 -32.78
N VAL A 529 -11.72 -6.82 -32.98
CA VAL A 529 -10.88 -5.84 -32.24
C VAL A 529 -11.75 -5.07 -31.27
N ALA A 530 -11.28 -4.93 -30.05
CA ALA A 530 -11.95 -4.14 -29.05
C ALA A 530 -10.96 -3.12 -28.40
N VAL A 531 -11.47 -1.92 -28.15
CA VAL A 531 -10.75 -0.87 -27.44
C VAL A 531 -11.42 -0.60 -26.11
N SER A 532 -10.63 -0.53 -25.03
CA SER A 532 -11.15 -0.16 -23.70
C SER A 532 -11.18 1.36 -23.56
N LEU A 533 -12.37 1.95 -23.39
CA LEU A 533 -12.58 3.40 -23.15
C LEU A 533 -13.88 3.61 -22.37
N ALA A 534 -13.76 4.00 -21.10
CA ALA A 534 -14.91 4.21 -20.20
C ALA A 534 -14.99 5.63 -19.62
N ILE A 535 -13.92 6.42 -19.71
CA ILE A 535 -13.81 7.74 -19.11
C ILE A 535 -13.41 8.75 -20.17
N MET A 536 -14.26 9.77 -20.37
CA MET A 536 -14.00 10.84 -21.34
C MET A 536 -13.25 12.02 -20.73
N ASP A 537 -13.49 12.29 -19.45
CA ASP A 537 -12.79 13.32 -18.69
C ASP A 537 -11.31 12.94 -18.53
N THR A 538 -10.43 13.80 -19.05
CA THR A 538 -8.97 13.51 -19.07
C THR A 538 -8.36 13.54 -17.68
N GLU A 539 -8.82 14.42 -16.77
CA GLU A 539 -8.30 14.51 -15.41
C GLU A 539 -8.71 13.25 -14.62
N LEU A 540 -9.98 12.90 -14.69
CA LEU A 540 -10.49 11.69 -14.05
C LEU A 540 -9.83 10.43 -14.63
N GLN A 541 -9.64 10.36 -15.96
CA GLN A 541 -8.98 9.24 -16.60
C GLN A 541 -7.53 9.07 -16.10
N GLN A 542 -6.77 10.17 -16.00
CA GLN A 542 -5.40 10.12 -15.49
C GLN A 542 -5.35 9.76 -13.99
N MET A 543 -6.36 10.15 -13.21
CA MET A 543 -6.46 9.73 -11.81
C MET A 543 -6.76 8.24 -11.65
N VAL A 544 -7.63 7.70 -12.51
CA VAL A 544 -8.08 6.29 -12.45
C VAL A 544 -7.10 5.34 -13.15
N GLU A 545 -6.57 5.76 -14.29
CA GLU A 545 -5.71 4.96 -15.17
C GLU A 545 -4.39 5.70 -15.51
N PRO A 546 -3.54 6.03 -14.52
CA PRO A 546 -2.30 6.76 -14.77
C PRO A 546 -1.38 6.00 -15.72
N GLY A 547 -0.74 6.72 -16.65
CA GLY A 547 0.22 6.13 -17.61
C GLY A 547 -0.41 5.37 -18.77
N THR A 548 -1.75 5.32 -18.87
CA THR A 548 -2.44 4.78 -20.05
C THR A 548 -2.67 5.89 -21.09
N PRO A 549 -2.81 5.53 -22.39
CA PRO A 549 -3.20 6.48 -23.42
C PRO A 549 -4.50 7.21 -23.05
N ASP A 550 -4.58 8.50 -23.33
CA ASP A 550 -5.76 9.30 -23.05
C ASP A 550 -6.98 8.91 -23.93
N SER A 551 -8.14 9.47 -23.61
CA SER A 551 -9.38 9.21 -24.34
C SER A 551 -9.29 9.62 -25.81
N ARG A 552 -8.59 10.70 -26.14
CA ARG A 552 -8.41 11.16 -27.55
C ARG A 552 -7.57 10.19 -28.36
N ALA A 553 -6.48 9.68 -27.79
CA ALA A 553 -5.63 8.68 -28.44
C ALA A 553 -6.39 7.38 -28.70
N ARG A 554 -7.26 6.96 -27.77
CA ARG A 554 -8.11 5.76 -27.93
C ARG A 554 -9.23 5.97 -28.96
N LEU A 555 -9.87 7.15 -29.01
CA LEU A 555 -10.84 7.50 -30.07
C LEU A 555 -10.16 7.51 -31.45
N SER A 556 -8.96 8.09 -31.56
CA SER A 556 -8.17 8.06 -32.79
C SER A 556 -7.76 6.63 -33.20
N LEU A 557 -7.57 5.73 -32.21
CA LEU A 557 -7.34 4.31 -32.52
C LEU A 557 -8.60 3.65 -33.05
N ILE A 558 -9.76 3.86 -32.42
CA ILE A 558 -11.06 3.32 -32.88
C ILE A 558 -11.30 3.75 -34.34
N LYS A 559 -11.17 5.06 -34.63
CA LYS A 559 -11.32 5.59 -35.99
C LYS A 559 -10.36 4.92 -36.97
N ALA A 560 -9.10 4.75 -36.63
CA ALA A 560 -8.14 4.09 -37.52
C ALA A 560 -8.49 2.63 -37.80
N ILE A 561 -9.04 1.89 -36.82
CA ILE A 561 -9.51 0.51 -37.00
C ILE A 561 -10.70 0.47 -37.97
N THR A 562 -11.65 1.36 -37.81
CA THR A 562 -12.86 1.41 -38.66
C THR A 562 -12.55 1.93 -40.07
N ASP A 563 -11.68 2.93 -40.20
CA ASP A 563 -11.19 3.43 -41.49
C ASP A 563 -10.43 2.31 -42.29
N ALA A 564 -9.79 1.37 -41.56
CA ALA A 564 -9.18 0.18 -42.19
C ALA A 564 -10.20 -0.88 -42.63
N GLY A 565 -11.48 -0.68 -42.38
CA GLY A 565 -12.57 -1.62 -42.77
C GLY A 565 -12.74 -2.77 -41.75
N LEU A 566 -12.21 -2.66 -40.53
CA LEU A 566 -12.37 -3.64 -39.47
C LEU A 566 -13.49 -3.20 -38.50
N GLU A 567 -14.23 -4.16 -37.95
CA GLU A 567 -15.17 -3.87 -36.89
C GLU A 567 -14.41 -3.58 -35.58
N CYS A 568 -14.76 -2.45 -34.91
CA CYS A 568 -14.20 -2.06 -33.65
C CYS A 568 -15.29 -2.04 -32.58
N ASN A 569 -15.16 -2.91 -31.57
CA ASN A 569 -16.02 -2.88 -30.40
C ASN A 569 -15.38 -2.06 -29.31
N VAL A 570 -16.20 -1.48 -28.42
CA VAL A 570 -15.68 -0.72 -27.29
C VAL A 570 -16.17 -1.33 -25.98
N LEU A 571 -15.21 -1.61 -25.10
CA LEU A 571 -15.48 -1.93 -23.70
C LEU A 571 -15.46 -0.63 -22.89
N ALA A 572 -16.65 -0.02 -22.72
CA ALA A 572 -16.86 1.12 -21.84
C ALA A 572 -17.09 0.64 -20.39
N MET A 573 -16.09 -0.02 -19.84
CA MET A 573 -16.13 -0.57 -18.49
C MET A 573 -14.74 -0.56 -17.84
N PRO A 574 -14.72 -0.34 -16.49
CA PRO A 574 -15.88 -0.15 -15.62
C PRO A 574 -16.50 1.26 -15.71
N ILE A 575 -17.81 1.35 -15.63
CA ILE A 575 -18.51 2.60 -15.32
C ILE A 575 -18.46 2.77 -13.80
N LEU A 576 -17.97 3.94 -13.37
CA LEU A 576 -17.79 4.28 -11.96
C LEU A 576 -19.03 4.98 -11.41
N PRO A 577 -19.77 4.39 -10.45
CA PRO A 577 -20.95 5.01 -9.86
C PRO A 577 -20.69 6.44 -9.38
N TRP A 578 -21.58 7.38 -9.69
CA TRP A 578 -21.52 8.84 -9.41
C TRP A 578 -20.33 9.60 -9.99
N LEU A 579 -19.45 8.95 -10.73
CA LEU A 579 -18.29 9.59 -11.39
C LEU A 579 -18.45 9.59 -12.91
N THR A 580 -18.82 8.44 -13.49
CA THR A 580 -18.94 8.26 -14.95
C THR A 580 -20.30 7.66 -15.38
N ASP A 581 -21.26 7.60 -14.47
CA ASP A 581 -22.60 7.01 -14.71
C ASP A 581 -23.69 8.03 -14.99
N SER A 582 -23.36 9.34 -15.01
CA SER A 582 -24.36 10.36 -15.34
C SER A 582 -24.88 10.20 -16.76
N ALA A 583 -26.15 10.53 -16.99
CA ALA A 583 -26.75 10.50 -18.32
C ALA A 583 -25.95 11.33 -19.34
N THR A 584 -25.43 12.50 -18.91
CA THR A 584 -24.60 13.37 -19.74
C THR A 584 -23.28 12.70 -20.10
N HIS A 585 -22.59 12.06 -19.16
CA HIS A 585 -21.34 11.37 -19.42
C HIS A 585 -21.56 10.18 -20.38
N LEU A 586 -22.57 9.35 -20.13
CA LEU A 586 -22.90 8.21 -20.98
C LEU A 586 -23.29 8.65 -22.40
N ASP A 587 -24.03 9.72 -22.52
CA ASP A 587 -24.43 10.28 -23.80
C ASP A 587 -23.21 10.81 -24.59
N SER A 588 -22.37 11.65 -23.94
CA SER A 588 -21.14 12.16 -24.54
C SER A 588 -20.18 11.04 -24.95
N LEU A 589 -20.01 10.03 -24.10
CA LEU A 589 -19.16 8.87 -24.39
C LEU A 589 -19.68 8.12 -25.64
N HIS A 590 -20.98 7.79 -25.66
CA HIS A 590 -21.56 7.07 -26.80
C HIS A 590 -21.54 7.90 -28.10
N GLY A 591 -21.76 9.21 -28.00
CA GLY A 591 -21.64 10.14 -29.14
C GLY A 591 -20.24 10.13 -29.74
N ALA A 592 -19.21 10.33 -28.92
CA ALA A 592 -17.82 10.31 -29.37
C ALA A 592 -17.40 8.95 -29.96
N LEU A 593 -17.92 7.85 -29.38
CA LEU A 593 -17.66 6.50 -29.90
C LEU A 593 -18.36 6.24 -31.25
N ALA A 594 -19.58 6.77 -31.42
CA ALA A 594 -20.29 6.70 -32.70
C ALA A 594 -19.57 7.52 -33.80
N GLU A 595 -19.14 8.75 -33.47
CA GLU A 595 -18.34 9.58 -34.39
C GLU A 595 -17.01 8.91 -34.78
N ALA A 596 -16.38 8.17 -33.85
CA ALA A 596 -15.17 7.39 -34.12
C ALA A 596 -15.46 6.12 -34.94
N GLY A 597 -16.73 5.76 -35.21
CA GLY A 597 -17.14 4.63 -36.02
C GLY A 597 -17.21 3.30 -35.26
N ALA A 598 -17.25 3.30 -33.92
CA ALA A 598 -17.37 2.08 -33.13
C ALA A 598 -18.59 1.24 -33.56
N SER A 599 -18.42 -0.06 -33.74
CA SER A 599 -19.49 -0.97 -34.16
C SER A 599 -20.47 -1.30 -33.03
N TRP A 600 -19.96 -1.40 -31.81
CA TRP A 600 -20.75 -1.69 -30.60
C TRP A 600 -20.06 -1.19 -29.31
N VAL A 601 -20.87 -0.82 -28.33
CA VAL A 601 -20.40 -0.37 -27.00
C VAL A 601 -20.99 -1.26 -25.91
N SER A 602 -20.12 -1.97 -25.20
CA SER A 602 -20.48 -2.75 -24.03
C SER A 602 -20.17 -1.95 -22.75
N THR A 603 -21.18 -1.76 -21.90
CA THR A 603 -21.04 -1.04 -20.63
C THR A 603 -21.23 -2.00 -19.46
N GLY A 604 -20.45 -1.83 -18.40
CA GLY A 604 -20.57 -2.62 -17.19
C GLY A 604 -20.23 -1.79 -15.95
N ALA A 605 -20.96 -2.04 -14.86
CA ALA A 605 -20.67 -1.43 -13.58
C ALA A 605 -19.33 -1.93 -13.02
N LEU A 606 -18.68 -1.10 -12.21
CA LEU A 606 -17.44 -1.47 -11.52
C LEU A 606 -17.61 -2.74 -10.68
N HIS A 607 -16.65 -3.64 -10.78
CA HIS A 607 -16.54 -4.85 -9.96
C HIS A 607 -15.45 -4.66 -8.89
N LEU A 608 -15.83 -4.78 -7.62
CA LEU A 608 -14.93 -4.62 -6.49
C LEU A 608 -14.54 -5.98 -5.90
N ARG A 609 -13.68 -6.72 -6.60
CA ARG A 609 -13.14 -8.00 -6.13
C ARG A 609 -12.16 -7.79 -4.97
N PRO A 610 -11.97 -8.77 -4.08
CA PRO A 610 -10.94 -8.71 -3.05
C PRO A 610 -9.57 -8.34 -3.64
N GLY A 611 -8.83 -7.47 -2.96
CA GLY A 611 -7.59 -6.88 -3.44
C GLY A 611 -7.82 -5.58 -4.24
N ALA A 612 -8.59 -5.62 -5.31
CA ALA A 612 -8.96 -4.42 -6.07
C ALA A 612 -9.97 -3.52 -5.31
N ARG A 613 -10.85 -4.13 -4.52
CA ARG A 613 -11.83 -3.43 -3.69
C ARG A 613 -11.18 -2.53 -2.65
N GLU A 614 -10.26 -3.07 -1.90
CA GLU A 614 -9.56 -2.37 -0.82
C GLU A 614 -8.86 -1.14 -1.40
N TRP A 615 -8.18 -1.31 -2.50
CA TRP A 615 -7.53 -0.25 -3.22
C TRP A 615 -8.51 0.80 -3.76
N PHE A 616 -9.53 0.38 -4.50
CA PHE A 616 -10.50 1.30 -5.10
C PHE A 616 -11.20 2.13 -4.01
N MET A 617 -11.56 1.49 -2.88
CA MET A 617 -12.18 2.19 -1.77
C MET A 617 -11.23 3.18 -1.09
N GLN A 618 -9.93 2.89 -1.04
CA GLN A 618 -8.92 3.83 -0.55
C GLN A 618 -8.72 4.99 -1.52
N TRP A 619 -8.61 4.72 -2.82
CA TRP A 619 -8.56 5.73 -3.84
C TRP A 619 -9.81 6.64 -3.80
N LEU A 620 -10.98 6.03 -3.75
CA LEU A 620 -12.26 6.76 -3.63
C LEU A 620 -12.31 7.61 -2.36
N GLN A 621 -11.74 7.09 -1.28
CA GLN A 621 -11.66 7.79 -0.01
C GLN A 621 -10.70 9.00 -0.07
N ALA A 622 -9.62 8.89 -0.84
CA ALA A 622 -8.66 9.97 -1.03
C ALA A 622 -9.20 11.07 -1.94
N GLU A 623 -9.74 10.68 -3.10
CA GLU A 623 -10.14 11.62 -4.15
C GLU A 623 -11.61 12.10 -4.00
N PHE A 624 -12.51 11.20 -3.58
CA PHE A 624 -13.95 11.46 -3.51
C PHE A 624 -14.57 10.97 -2.19
N PRO A 625 -14.14 11.48 -1.02
CA PRO A 625 -14.55 10.96 0.29
C PRO A 625 -16.06 10.96 0.51
N LYS A 626 -16.78 11.89 -0.09
CA LYS A 626 -18.26 11.98 -0.01
C LYS A 626 -18.97 10.80 -0.70
N LEU A 627 -18.30 10.10 -1.60
CA LEU A 627 -18.86 8.95 -2.31
C LEU A 627 -18.69 7.63 -1.52
N VAL A 628 -17.75 7.53 -0.61
CA VAL A 628 -17.47 6.29 0.13
C VAL A 628 -18.70 5.71 0.83
N PRO A 629 -19.51 6.47 1.58
CA PRO A 629 -20.73 5.94 2.17
C PRO A 629 -21.74 5.43 1.12
N LYS A 630 -21.81 6.11 -0.04
CA LYS A 630 -22.66 5.71 -1.15
C LYS A 630 -22.20 4.38 -1.76
N TYR A 631 -20.89 4.23 -2.01
CA TYR A 631 -20.33 2.97 -2.49
C TYR A 631 -20.51 1.83 -1.50
N ARG A 632 -20.29 2.05 -0.20
CA ARG A 632 -20.54 1.03 0.84
C ARG A 632 -21.98 0.57 0.84
N ARG A 633 -22.93 1.47 0.61
CA ARG A 633 -24.37 1.13 0.51
C ARG A 633 -24.66 0.37 -0.79
N LEU A 634 -24.11 0.82 -1.92
CA LEU A 634 -24.33 0.22 -3.25
C LEU A 634 -23.82 -1.22 -3.34
N TYR A 635 -22.68 -1.50 -2.68
CA TYR A 635 -22.05 -2.82 -2.66
C TYR A 635 -22.36 -3.62 -1.38
N ARG A 636 -23.44 -3.28 -0.67
CA ARG A 636 -23.87 -3.99 0.52
C ARG A 636 -24.77 -5.18 0.14
N GLY A 637 -24.35 -6.40 0.51
CA GLY A 637 -25.15 -7.61 0.33
C GLY A 637 -26.25 -7.76 1.40
N LYS A 638 -27.12 -8.74 1.20
CA LYS A 638 -28.26 -9.04 2.11
C LYS A 638 -27.82 -9.27 3.56
N ASN A 639 -26.63 -9.84 3.77
CA ASN A 639 -26.07 -10.11 5.10
C ASN A 639 -25.24 -8.95 5.67
N GLY A 640 -25.34 -7.73 5.10
CA GLY A 640 -24.58 -6.58 5.54
C GLY A 640 -23.11 -6.56 5.11
N GLN A 641 -22.58 -7.64 4.53
CA GLN A 641 -21.21 -7.74 4.04
C GLN A 641 -21.01 -6.97 2.72
N PHE A 642 -19.79 -6.58 2.46
CA PHE A 642 -19.41 -5.92 1.21
C PHE A 642 -19.31 -6.96 0.07
N THR A 643 -20.04 -6.76 -1.02
CA THR A 643 -20.07 -7.65 -2.18
C THR A 643 -19.13 -7.18 -3.30
N THR A 644 -18.77 -8.10 -4.19
CA THR A 644 -17.98 -7.79 -5.39
C THR A 644 -18.75 -6.95 -6.42
N TYR A 645 -20.07 -7.09 -6.46
CA TYR A 645 -20.94 -6.50 -7.47
C TYR A 645 -21.85 -5.44 -6.86
N ALA A 646 -22.10 -4.37 -7.61
CA ALA A 646 -23.12 -3.39 -7.29
C ALA A 646 -24.52 -4.05 -7.24
N SER A 647 -25.47 -3.42 -6.54
CA SER A 647 -26.82 -3.94 -6.40
C SER A 647 -27.47 -4.24 -7.76
N ALA A 648 -28.37 -5.22 -7.79
CA ALA A 648 -29.08 -5.59 -9.00
C ALA A 648 -29.89 -4.42 -9.60
N GLU A 649 -30.46 -3.60 -8.73
CA GLU A 649 -31.22 -2.38 -9.10
C GLU A 649 -30.31 -1.37 -9.84
N TYR A 650 -29.12 -1.10 -9.32
CA TYR A 650 -28.17 -0.21 -9.96
C TYR A 650 -27.71 -0.75 -11.30
N LYS A 651 -27.38 -2.03 -11.39
CA LYS A 651 -26.98 -2.67 -12.66
C LYS A 651 -28.10 -2.59 -13.71
N LYS A 652 -29.34 -2.80 -13.30
CA LYS A 652 -30.51 -2.67 -14.19
C LYS A 652 -30.66 -1.22 -14.65
N TRP A 653 -30.57 -0.27 -13.74
CA TRP A 653 -30.66 1.16 -14.06
C TRP A 653 -29.54 1.58 -15.03
N LEU A 654 -28.26 1.23 -14.73
CA LEU A 654 -27.14 1.55 -15.60
C LEU A 654 -27.31 0.92 -16.99
N GLY A 655 -27.78 -0.33 -17.05
CA GLY A 655 -28.09 -1.01 -18.31
C GLY A 655 -29.15 -0.28 -19.15
N GLN A 656 -30.17 0.27 -18.50
CA GLN A 656 -31.21 1.09 -19.14
C GLN A 656 -30.65 2.41 -19.68
N GLN A 657 -29.83 3.13 -18.88
CA GLN A 657 -29.19 4.38 -19.30
C GLN A 657 -28.25 4.14 -20.49
N ALA A 658 -27.40 3.12 -20.41
CA ALA A 658 -26.52 2.76 -21.50
C ALA A 658 -27.27 2.29 -22.77
N ALA A 659 -28.39 1.57 -22.62
CA ALA A 659 -29.23 1.18 -23.76
C ALA A 659 -29.92 2.39 -24.41
N GLN A 660 -30.31 3.39 -23.62
CA GLN A 660 -30.89 4.63 -24.11
C GLN A 660 -29.84 5.44 -24.89
N ALA A 661 -28.60 5.59 -24.34
CA ALA A 661 -27.51 6.26 -25.03
C ALA A 661 -27.13 5.54 -26.34
N ARG A 662 -27.03 4.20 -26.33
CA ARG A 662 -26.78 3.42 -27.55
C ARG A 662 -27.85 3.67 -28.63
N ARG A 663 -29.13 3.64 -28.26
CA ARG A 663 -30.23 3.92 -29.23
C ARG A 663 -30.14 5.33 -29.82
N ARG A 664 -29.86 6.33 -28.99
CA ARG A 664 -29.74 7.73 -29.42
C ARG A 664 -28.63 7.94 -30.42
N HIS A 665 -27.52 7.24 -30.26
CA HIS A 665 -26.34 7.35 -31.11
C HIS A 665 -26.24 6.24 -32.18
N GLY A 666 -27.36 5.55 -32.46
CA GLY A 666 -27.48 4.64 -33.59
C GLY A 666 -26.81 3.28 -33.44
N PHE A 667 -26.43 2.88 -32.23
CA PHE A 667 -25.92 1.53 -32.00
C PHE A 667 -27.09 0.53 -31.97
N ILE A 668 -27.28 -0.17 -33.08
CA ILE A 668 -28.29 -1.21 -33.21
C ILE A 668 -27.66 -2.55 -32.81
N LYS A 669 -28.32 -3.27 -31.90
CA LYS A 669 -27.89 -4.62 -31.55
C LYS A 669 -28.05 -5.52 -32.77
N ARG A 670 -26.97 -5.97 -33.36
CA ARG A 670 -27.01 -7.07 -34.33
C ARG A 670 -27.24 -8.35 -33.57
N GLU A 671 -28.27 -9.12 -33.93
CA GLU A 671 -28.63 -10.38 -33.26
C GLU A 671 -27.50 -11.42 -33.29
N ASP A 672 -26.61 -11.32 -34.27
CA ASP A 672 -25.49 -12.25 -34.53
C ASP A 672 -24.19 -11.89 -33.79
N PHE A 673 -24.17 -10.81 -32.98
CA PHE A 673 -22.95 -10.43 -32.29
C PHE A 673 -22.77 -11.24 -30.99
N THR A 674 -22.16 -12.40 -31.12
CA THR A 674 -21.55 -13.12 -30.00
C THR A 674 -20.05 -12.88 -30.03
N TRP A 675 -19.39 -12.82 -28.87
CA TRP A 675 -17.93 -12.95 -28.76
C TRP A 675 -17.37 -14.24 -29.38
N ARG A 676 -18.24 -15.15 -29.76
CA ARG A 676 -17.99 -16.32 -30.58
C ARG A 676 -17.99 -15.81 -32.03
N GLY A 677 -16.83 -15.83 -32.69
CA GLY A 677 -16.75 -15.54 -34.15
C GLY A 677 -17.88 -16.24 -34.88
N ARG A 678 -18.33 -15.66 -36.02
CA ARG A 678 -19.37 -16.27 -36.88
C ARG A 678 -19.14 -17.77 -36.95
N THR A 679 -20.11 -18.56 -36.54
CA THR A 679 -20.19 -19.98 -36.90
C THR A 679 -20.32 -20.07 -38.45
N SER A 680 -19.60 -21.01 -39.06
CA SER A 680 -19.70 -21.29 -40.50
C SER A 680 -21.14 -21.41 -40.94
N PRO A 681 -21.50 -21.00 -42.18
CA PRO A 681 -22.88 -20.99 -42.66
C PRO A 681 -23.63 -22.33 -42.61
N GLU A 682 -22.92 -23.44 -42.39
CA GLU A 682 -23.51 -24.80 -42.42
C GLU A 682 -24.16 -25.24 -41.10
N GLN A 683 -24.21 -24.38 -40.07
CA GLN A 683 -24.87 -24.70 -38.79
C GLN A 683 -26.13 -23.87 -38.52
N ALA A 684 -26.72 -23.24 -39.54
CA ALA A 684 -27.88 -22.33 -39.39
C ALA A 684 -29.25 -23.01 -39.35
N ASP A 685 -29.35 -24.34 -39.49
CA ASP A 685 -30.62 -25.05 -39.64
C ASP A 685 -30.96 -26.02 -38.47
N ALA A 686 -30.60 -25.71 -37.24
CA ALA A 686 -31.16 -26.39 -36.06
C ALA A 686 -32.21 -25.48 -35.39
N PRO A 687 -33.41 -25.96 -35.07
CA PRO A 687 -34.45 -25.13 -34.46
C PRO A 687 -34.04 -24.66 -33.07
N ASN A 688 -34.18 -23.39 -32.85
CA ASN A 688 -33.84 -22.62 -31.68
C ASN A 688 -34.72 -23.07 -30.49
N GLU A 689 -34.24 -23.98 -29.67
CA GLU A 689 -34.77 -24.12 -28.33
C GLU A 689 -34.38 -22.89 -27.53
N ALA A 690 -35.36 -22.29 -26.89
CA ALA A 690 -35.28 -21.04 -26.14
C ALA A 690 -34.04 -20.98 -25.22
N VAL A 691 -33.07 -20.15 -25.60
CA VAL A 691 -31.92 -19.83 -24.73
C VAL A 691 -32.45 -19.08 -23.53
N HIS A 692 -32.60 -19.79 -22.42
CA HIS A 692 -32.76 -19.21 -21.12
C HIS A 692 -31.63 -18.19 -20.89
N GLN A 693 -32.00 -16.92 -20.71
CA GLN A 693 -31.10 -15.92 -20.18
C GLN A 693 -30.56 -16.44 -18.83
N PRO A 694 -29.27 -16.62 -18.64
CA PRO A 694 -28.77 -17.05 -17.35
C PRO A 694 -29.11 -15.98 -16.32
N THR A 695 -29.92 -16.35 -15.35
CA THR A 695 -30.17 -15.58 -14.16
C THR A 695 -28.85 -15.32 -13.45
N LEU A 696 -28.65 -14.11 -12.99
CA LEU A 696 -27.41 -13.52 -12.45
C LEU A 696 -26.88 -14.17 -11.15
N GLU A 697 -27.40 -15.32 -10.75
CA GLU A 697 -26.95 -16.06 -9.56
C GLU A 697 -25.73 -16.97 -9.75
N ALA A 698 -25.28 -17.17 -10.98
CA ALA A 698 -24.18 -18.11 -11.30
C ALA A 698 -22.75 -17.51 -11.18
N PHE A 699 -22.56 -16.31 -10.65
CA PHE A 699 -21.25 -15.62 -10.62
C PHE A 699 -20.51 -15.74 -9.28
N ALA A 700 -20.79 -16.76 -8.49
CA ALA A 700 -20.11 -17.00 -7.23
C ALA A 700 -19.13 -18.18 -7.36
N THR A 701 -17.92 -17.96 -7.84
CA THR A 701 -16.75 -18.78 -7.46
C THR A 701 -15.43 -18.11 -7.79
N PRO A 702 -14.36 -18.32 -6.99
CA PRO A 702 -13.17 -17.48 -6.97
C PRO A 702 -12.11 -17.92 -7.96
N ALA A 703 -11.21 -16.99 -8.27
CA ALA A 703 -9.93 -17.15 -8.92
C ALA A 703 -9.86 -16.80 -10.41
N GLN A 704 -9.84 -15.50 -10.68
CA GLN A 704 -8.87 -14.92 -11.62
C GLN A 704 -8.80 -13.39 -11.42
N PRO A 705 -7.62 -12.74 -11.54
CA PRO A 705 -7.48 -11.32 -11.28
C PRO A 705 -8.28 -10.50 -12.29
N ALA A 706 -8.92 -9.47 -11.78
CA ALA A 706 -9.66 -8.52 -12.59
C ALA A 706 -8.72 -7.75 -13.52
N LEU A 707 -9.17 -7.52 -14.73
CA LEU A 707 -8.60 -6.58 -15.68
C LEU A 707 -8.78 -5.15 -15.16
N PHE A 708 -7.68 -4.49 -14.89
CA PHE A 708 -7.53 -3.04 -14.87
C PHE A 708 -6.34 -2.65 -15.73
#